data_566a8e365b59924fd1bfd2dbc204696e
#
_entry.id   566a8e365b59924fd1bfd2dbc204696e
#
_cell.length_a   1.000
_cell.length_b   1.000
_cell.length_c   1.000
_cell.angle_alpha   90.00
_cell.angle_beta   90.00
_cell.angle_gamma   90.00
#
_symmetry.space_group_name_H-M   'P 1'
#
loop_
_entity.id
_entity.type
_entity.pdbx_description
1 polymer ?
#
loop_
_entity_poly.entity_id
_entity_poly.type
_entity_poly.pdbx_seq_one_letter_code
_entity_poly.pdbx_strand_id
1 'polypeptide(L)'
;MKRSLHTLLSIIALTYACVTRAQYIEGDSLRNHSITDTVHRIDAVVTTAQRRAPETVPAQVLAGQELKRLNVVSVADAIRYFSGIQIKDYGGVGGLKTVNIRSMGTQHVGVFYDGVQLGNAQNGQIDLGRFSMDNMEAISVYNGQKSNIFQSAKDFASAGAVYMTTRRPRFEGSKRDNLRLSFKTGSFGTANPAALWEHRFNDKLDAQVSAEYLYTTGRYKFSYRKLDGYDTTEVRRNGDVSAVRAEAGLFGRINNGGWRAKVYYYDSERGYPGASVREEPGKFRHEDRQWDRNLFAQGSLRKNFGKRYSLMVNAKYAYDFLHYLSDPREDVSTMYVDNRYHQQEGYLSVANEVRIKDWWRASLSADAQLNTLTADLTDFAYPTRLSLLGAAATAIDFERFKMQASLLYTFIHDHTRYAGAAAGDRDEWTPTVIAQYKPFKNEELSLRAFYKRIFRMPTLNDLYYTFIGNKYLKPEYTTQYNIGAIYGRNFRRGIVRRVEVQADGYFNQVKDKIIAMPTSNQFQWTMLNLGYVEILGVDAAAQLQWQFGPVAVNTRLSYTYQEAEDRTDPASEWYGGQIPYIPWHSGSVIVGGVWRDWDLNYSFIYTGERYESRANTPANHAQPWYTSDLSLSRNIRFRNHSSLRVTVEVNNIFNQQYEVVQCYPMPGTNFKVKLVWTL
;
A
#
# COMPACT_ATOMS: atom_id res chain seq x y z
N MET A 1 -18.24 -8.90 -28.47
CA MET A 1 -17.68 -7.57 -28.75
C MET A 1 -18.63 -6.54 -29.39
N LYS A 2 -19.55 -6.86 -30.30
CA LYS A 2 -20.43 -5.85 -30.92
C LYS A 2 -21.59 -5.33 -30.01
N ARG A 3 -22.03 -6.06 -28.99
CA ARG A 3 -23.11 -5.63 -28.07
C ARG A 3 -22.66 -4.69 -26.95
N SER A 4 -21.40 -4.78 -26.50
CA SER A 4 -20.84 -3.91 -25.45
C SER A 4 -20.48 -2.50 -25.93
N LEU A 5 -20.19 -2.34 -27.21
CA LEU A 5 -19.89 -1.04 -27.81
C LEU A 5 -21.16 -0.16 -27.95
N HIS A 6 -22.31 -0.77 -28.20
CA HIS A 6 -23.58 -0.04 -28.29
C HIS A 6 -24.07 0.47 -26.93
N THR A 7 -23.79 -0.26 -25.85
CA THR A 7 -24.16 0.19 -24.49
C THR A 7 -23.29 1.36 -24.05
N LEU A 8 -22.01 1.37 -24.39
CA LEU A 8 -21.09 2.48 -24.10
C LEU A 8 -21.44 3.75 -24.89
N LEU A 9 -21.80 3.59 -26.17
CA LEU A 9 -22.25 4.69 -27.02
C LEU A 9 -23.61 5.26 -26.59
N SER A 10 -24.51 4.44 -26.05
CA SER A 10 -25.80 4.89 -25.51
C SER A 10 -25.65 5.71 -24.25
N ILE A 11 -24.68 5.39 -23.38
CA ILE A 11 -24.37 6.18 -22.17
C ILE A 11 -23.74 7.52 -22.55
N ILE A 12 -22.88 7.57 -23.58
CA ILE A 12 -22.29 8.81 -24.11
C ILE A 12 -23.34 9.68 -24.79
N ALA A 13 -24.30 9.08 -25.49
CA ALA A 13 -25.40 9.82 -26.16
C ALA A 13 -26.40 10.39 -25.12
N LEU A 14 -26.66 9.72 -23.99
CA LEU A 14 -27.50 10.26 -22.91
C LEU A 14 -26.83 11.45 -22.21
N THR A 15 -25.50 11.46 -22.08
CA THR A 15 -24.78 12.61 -21.52
C THR A 15 -24.78 13.82 -22.47
N TYR A 16 -24.81 13.59 -23.80
CA TYR A 16 -24.87 14.67 -24.79
C TYR A 16 -26.26 15.31 -24.86
N ALA A 17 -27.33 14.57 -24.66
CA ALA A 17 -28.72 15.08 -24.69
C ALA A 17 -29.08 15.95 -23.46
N CYS A 18 -28.38 15.83 -22.34
CA CYS A 18 -28.58 16.69 -21.17
C CYS A 18 -27.87 18.05 -21.24
N VAL A 19 -26.95 18.26 -22.19
CA VAL A 19 -26.15 19.49 -22.28
C VAL A 19 -26.83 20.58 -23.17
N THR A 20 -27.85 20.22 -23.95
CA THR A 20 -28.43 21.16 -24.93
C THR A 20 -29.70 21.91 -24.47
N ARG A 21 -30.09 21.80 -23.16
CA ARG A 21 -31.30 22.50 -22.66
C ARG A 21 -31.07 23.32 -21.41
N ALA A 22 -30.11 24.25 -21.45
CA ALA A 22 -30.01 25.31 -20.44
C ALA A 22 -29.47 26.59 -21.05
N GLN A 23 -30.31 27.28 -21.80
CA GLN A 23 -30.11 28.70 -22.13
C GLN A 23 -31.30 29.53 -21.67
N TYR A 24 -30.93 30.66 -21.02
CA TYR A 24 -31.71 31.84 -20.68
C TYR A 24 -32.71 31.79 -19.54
N ILE A 25 -32.34 32.46 -18.44
CA ILE A 25 -33.11 33.55 -17.84
C ILE A 25 -32.11 34.54 -17.21
N GLU A 26 -32.08 35.75 -17.74
CA GLU A 26 -31.52 36.98 -17.17
C GLU A 26 -32.56 37.67 -16.26
N GLY A 27 -32.11 38.32 -15.18
CA GLY A 27 -33.00 39.26 -14.52
C GLY A 27 -32.59 39.61 -13.06
N ASP A 28 -31.83 40.68 -12.94
CA ASP A 28 -31.86 41.80 -11.98
C ASP A 28 -32.37 41.63 -10.55
N SER A 29 -31.53 41.95 -9.58
CA SER A 29 -31.63 43.13 -8.71
C SER A 29 -30.85 42.98 -7.39
N LEU A 30 -30.03 43.97 -7.14
CA LEU A 30 -29.34 44.29 -5.88
C LEU A 30 -30.32 44.44 -4.73
N ARG A 31 -30.12 43.76 -3.61
CA ARG A 31 -30.41 44.23 -2.25
C ARG A 31 -29.46 43.62 -1.23
N ASN A 32 -28.71 44.53 -0.59
CA ASN A 32 -27.93 44.28 0.62
C ASN A 32 -28.80 43.69 1.73
N HIS A 33 -28.43 42.50 2.21
CA HIS A 33 -28.72 42.10 3.57
C HIS A 33 -27.49 41.45 4.15
N SER A 34 -26.92 42.05 5.18
CA SER A 34 -25.92 41.46 6.06
C SER A 34 -26.55 40.27 6.79
N ILE A 35 -26.23 39.07 6.35
CA ILE A 35 -26.48 37.85 7.10
C ILE A 35 -25.11 37.37 7.56
N THR A 36 -24.95 37.26 8.88
CA THR A 36 -23.86 36.59 9.54
C THR A 36 -23.77 35.16 8.96
N ASP A 37 -22.89 35.04 8.03
CA ASP A 37 -22.66 33.80 7.30
C ASP A 37 -21.92 32.84 8.22
N THR A 38 -22.64 31.93 8.84
CA THR A 38 -22.09 30.76 9.47
C THR A 38 -21.51 29.91 8.35
N VAL A 39 -20.23 30.11 8.09
CA VAL A 39 -19.46 29.31 7.13
C VAL A 39 -19.53 27.84 7.57
N HIS A 40 -20.45 27.08 7.01
CA HIS A 40 -20.40 25.64 7.07
C HIS A 40 -19.17 25.16 6.28
N ARG A 41 -18.04 25.04 6.98
CA ARG A 41 -16.84 24.38 6.47
C ARG A 41 -17.19 22.92 6.23
N ILE A 42 -17.50 22.58 5.00
CA ILE A 42 -17.52 21.20 4.54
C ILE A 42 -16.05 20.74 4.54
N ASP A 43 -15.69 19.80 5.41
CA ASP A 43 -14.32 19.26 5.56
C ASP A 43 -13.69 18.80 4.23
N ALA A 44 -14.50 18.51 3.22
CA ALA A 44 -14.06 18.20 1.86
C ALA A 44 -13.36 19.37 1.15
N VAL A 45 -13.66 20.63 1.51
CA VAL A 45 -13.09 21.83 0.86
C VAL A 45 -11.74 22.19 1.49
N VAL A 46 -11.52 21.88 2.75
CA VAL A 46 -10.26 22.20 3.45
C VAL A 46 -9.10 21.33 2.97
N THR A 47 -9.35 20.11 2.52
CA THR A 47 -8.31 19.21 2.02
C THR A 47 -7.80 19.62 0.64
N THR A 48 -8.59 20.36 -0.14
CA THR A 48 -8.22 20.83 -1.49
C THR A 48 -7.47 22.15 -1.50
N ALA A 49 -7.46 22.91 -0.40
CA ALA A 49 -6.82 24.24 -0.33
C ALA A 49 -5.31 24.19 -0.10
N GLN A 50 -4.75 23.11 0.40
CA GLN A 50 -3.30 22.95 0.40
C GLN A 50 -2.83 22.46 -0.95
N ARG A 51 -2.34 23.40 -1.80
CA ARG A 51 -1.56 23.10 -2.99
C ARG A 51 -0.40 22.20 -2.58
N ARG A 52 -0.55 20.88 -2.74
CA ARG A 52 0.63 20.02 -2.76
C ARG A 52 1.40 20.37 -4.02
N ALA A 53 2.65 20.77 -3.87
CA ALA A 53 3.53 20.87 -5.02
C ALA A 53 3.50 19.51 -5.74
N PRO A 54 3.37 19.47 -7.07
CA PRO A 54 3.36 18.22 -7.80
C PRO A 54 4.66 17.47 -7.48
N GLU A 55 4.51 16.20 -7.08
CA GLU A 55 5.64 15.32 -6.81
C GLU A 55 6.42 15.10 -8.10
N THR A 56 7.73 15.13 -8.01
CA THR A 56 8.62 14.91 -9.16
C THR A 56 8.65 13.43 -9.56
N VAL A 57 8.40 12.52 -8.63
CA VAL A 57 8.24 11.08 -8.85
C VAL A 57 6.75 10.74 -8.92
N PRO A 58 6.33 9.76 -9.74
CA PRO A 58 4.95 9.29 -9.74
C PRO A 58 4.50 8.91 -8.33
N ALA A 59 3.47 9.59 -7.86
CA ALA A 59 2.91 9.35 -6.54
C ALA A 59 1.39 9.31 -6.60
N GLN A 60 0.79 8.42 -5.83
CA GLN A 60 -0.66 8.33 -5.65
C GLN A 60 -0.98 8.40 -4.17
N VAL A 61 -2.01 9.15 -3.81
CA VAL A 61 -2.37 9.40 -2.41
C VAL A 61 -3.85 9.21 -2.21
N LEU A 62 -4.21 8.46 -1.18
CA LEU A 62 -5.54 8.39 -0.59
C LEU A 62 -5.51 9.05 0.80
N ALA A 63 -6.32 10.05 1.03
CA ALA A 63 -6.33 10.78 2.29
C ALA A 63 -7.72 11.34 2.64
N GLY A 64 -7.93 11.65 3.91
CA GLY A 64 -9.11 12.37 4.39
C GLY A 64 -10.43 11.65 4.07
N GLN A 65 -11.37 12.37 3.44
CA GLN A 65 -12.70 11.82 3.12
C GLN A 65 -12.65 10.73 2.05
N GLU A 66 -11.74 10.81 1.08
CA GLU A 66 -11.59 9.80 0.04
C GLU A 66 -11.22 8.43 0.64
N LEU A 67 -10.28 8.43 1.59
CA LEU A 67 -9.89 7.21 2.31
C LEU A 67 -11.03 6.66 3.18
N LYS A 68 -11.80 7.54 3.84
CA LYS A 68 -12.94 7.14 4.69
C LYS A 68 -14.10 6.54 3.90
N ARG A 69 -14.28 6.94 2.62
CA ARG A 69 -15.35 6.46 1.74
C ARG A 69 -15.15 5.04 1.28
N LEU A 70 -13.90 4.61 1.09
CA LEU A 70 -13.61 3.26 0.65
C LEU A 70 -14.03 2.19 1.67
N ASN A 71 -14.20 2.56 2.96
CA ASN A 71 -14.63 1.67 4.04
C ASN A 71 -13.92 0.31 4.07
N VAL A 72 -12.69 0.27 3.61
CA VAL A 72 -11.85 -0.93 3.55
C VAL A 72 -11.39 -1.37 4.94
N VAL A 73 -10.97 -2.63 5.06
CA VAL A 73 -10.56 -3.21 6.34
C VAL A 73 -9.08 -3.00 6.59
N SER A 74 -8.27 -3.01 5.55
CA SER A 74 -6.81 -2.93 5.65
C SER A 74 -6.19 -1.94 4.67
N VAL A 75 -4.93 -1.60 4.89
CA VAL A 75 -4.13 -0.78 3.99
C VAL A 75 -3.98 -1.43 2.61
N ALA A 76 -3.81 -2.76 2.55
CA ALA A 76 -3.76 -3.49 1.29
C ALA A 76 -5.02 -3.28 0.44
N ASP A 77 -6.21 -3.35 1.08
CA ASP A 77 -7.48 -3.16 0.39
C ASP A 77 -7.63 -1.72 -0.15
N ALA A 78 -7.03 -0.73 0.51
CA ALA A 78 -7.06 0.66 0.07
C ALA A 78 -6.17 0.91 -1.16
N ILE A 79 -4.95 0.39 -1.17
CA ILE A 79 -3.98 0.68 -2.24
C ILE A 79 -4.20 -0.12 -3.52
N ARG A 80 -5.07 -1.14 -3.51
CA ARG A 80 -5.43 -1.91 -4.72
C ARG A 80 -6.08 -1.07 -5.83
N TYR A 81 -6.55 0.13 -5.50
CA TYR A 81 -7.12 1.08 -6.45
C TYR A 81 -6.09 1.98 -7.14
N PHE A 82 -4.81 1.82 -6.86
CA PHE A 82 -3.74 2.60 -7.48
C PHE A 82 -3.20 1.93 -8.75
N SER A 83 -2.82 2.73 -9.75
CA SER A 83 -2.14 2.20 -10.92
C SER A 83 -0.75 1.67 -10.58
N GLY A 84 -0.31 0.62 -11.28
CA GLY A 84 0.97 -0.04 -11.06
C GLY A 84 1.03 -0.89 -9.80
N ILE A 85 -0.09 -1.07 -9.08
CA ILE A 85 -0.15 -1.84 -7.84
C ILE A 85 -0.84 -3.18 -8.06
N GLN A 86 -0.22 -4.22 -7.53
CA GLN A 86 -0.78 -5.55 -7.47
C GLN A 86 -0.74 -6.05 -6.03
N ILE A 87 -1.88 -6.50 -5.55
CA ILE A 87 -1.99 -7.15 -4.24
C ILE A 87 -2.10 -8.66 -4.48
N LYS A 88 -1.17 -9.42 -3.90
CA LYS A 88 -1.34 -10.86 -3.74
C LYS A 88 -2.15 -11.09 -2.47
N ASP A 89 -3.30 -11.71 -2.62
CA ASP A 89 -4.23 -12.02 -1.54
C ASP A 89 -4.49 -13.55 -1.55
N TYR A 90 -4.14 -14.22 -0.47
CA TYR A 90 -4.28 -15.67 -0.31
C TYR A 90 -5.60 -16.07 0.33
N GLY A 91 -6.59 -15.23 0.24
CA GLY A 91 -7.98 -15.52 0.52
C GLY A 91 -8.55 -14.86 1.79
N GLY A 92 -9.62 -14.13 1.59
CA GLY A 92 -10.50 -13.66 2.65
C GLY A 92 -9.94 -12.55 3.54
N VAL A 93 -10.53 -12.42 4.73
CA VAL A 93 -10.20 -11.35 5.68
C VAL A 93 -8.84 -11.58 6.33
N GLY A 94 -8.47 -12.85 6.59
CA GLY A 94 -7.27 -13.26 7.29
C GLY A 94 -6.07 -13.62 6.40
N GLY A 95 -6.24 -13.63 5.09
CA GLY A 95 -5.16 -13.96 4.16
C GLY A 95 -3.98 -13.01 4.24
N LEU A 96 -2.79 -13.54 3.98
CA LEU A 96 -1.59 -12.74 3.81
C LEU A 96 -1.79 -11.78 2.61
N LYS A 97 -1.51 -10.49 2.81
CA LYS A 97 -1.67 -9.46 1.77
C LYS A 97 -0.36 -8.73 1.55
N THR A 98 0.29 -9.02 0.43
CA THR A 98 1.55 -8.37 0.05
C THR A 98 1.37 -7.49 -1.18
N VAL A 99 2.16 -6.43 -1.26
CA VAL A 99 2.12 -5.45 -2.36
C VAL A 99 3.30 -5.64 -3.29
N ASN A 100 3.02 -5.62 -4.58
CA ASN A 100 4.00 -5.56 -5.65
C ASN A 100 3.77 -4.27 -6.46
N ILE A 101 4.81 -3.51 -6.67
CA ILE A 101 4.78 -2.24 -7.43
C ILE A 101 5.46 -2.47 -8.77
N ARG A 102 4.74 -2.25 -9.88
CA ARG A 102 5.26 -2.40 -11.24
C ARG A 102 6.01 -3.73 -11.48
N SER A 103 5.51 -4.81 -10.90
CA SER A 103 6.00 -6.19 -11.06
C SER A 103 7.45 -6.47 -10.66
N MET A 104 8.11 -5.53 -9.98
CA MET A 104 9.51 -5.69 -9.54
C MET A 104 9.69 -6.73 -8.42
N GLY A 105 8.62 -7.07 -7.72
CA GLY A 105 8.60 -8.03 -6.60
C GLY A 105 8.25 -7.36 -5.27
N THR A 106 7.58 -8.12 -4.42
CA THR A 106 7.10 -7.63 -3.11
C THR A 106 8.22 -7.23 -2.15
N GLN A 107 9.40 -7.83 -2.30
CA GLN A 107 10.57 -7.57 -1.47
C GLN A 107 11.34 -6.31 -1.85
N HIS A 108 11.02 -5.69 -3.01
CA HIS A 108 11.58 -4.42 -3.45
C HIS A 108 10.79 -3.20 -2.99
N VAL A 109 9.70 -3.42 -2.23
CA VAL A 109 8.81 -2.35 -1.75
C VAL A 109 9.16 -1.97 -0.33
N GLY A 110 9.50 -0.70 -0.12
CA GLY A 110 9.66 -0.12 1.21
C GLY A 110 8.29 0.23 1.81
N VAL A 111 8.02 -0.19 3.05
CA VAL A 111 6.81 0.15 3.78
C VAL A 111 7.18 1.04 4.96
N PHE A 112 6.60 2.23 5.04
CA PHE A 112 6.93 3.24 6.05
C PHE A 112 5.69 3.56 6.90
N TYR A 113 5.86 3.51 8.20
CA TYR A 113 4.85 3.90 9.18
C TYR A 113 5.28 5.20 9.85
N ASP A 114 4.53 6.26 9.60
CA ASP A 114 4.87 7.62 10.06
C ASP A 114 6.30 8.07 9.72
N GLY A 115 6.83 7.63 8.58
CA GLY A 115 8.14 8.02 8.06
C GLY A 115 9.31 7.18 8.57
N VAL A 116 9.07 6.12 9.35
CA VAL A 116 10.07 5.13 9.74
C VAL A 116 9.77 3.82 9.02
N GLN A 117 10.78 3.22 8.37
CA GLN A 117 10.58 1.98 7.64
C GLN A 117 10.27 0.82 8.59
N LEU A 118 9.25 0.03 8.24
CA LEU A 118 9.00 -1.26 8.85
C LEU A 118 9.91 -2.30 8.21
N GLY A 119 10.65 -3.02 9.03
CA GLY A 119 11.56 -4.08 8.61
C GLY A 119 10.95 -5.46 8.77
N ASN A 120 11.35 -6.38 7.91
CA ASN A 120 11.19 -7.81 8.09
C ASN A 120 12.43 -8.50 7.44
N ALA A 121 13.47 -8.68 8.23
CA ALA A 121 14.71 -9.29 7.72
C ALA A 121 14.55 -10.79 7.45
N GLN A 122 13.56 -11.45 8.08
CA GLN A 122 13.31 -12.87 7.92
C GLN A 122 12.90 -13.22 6.49
N ASN A 123 11.85 -12.57 5.94
CA ASN A 123 11.32 -12.89 4.61
C ASN A 123 11.16 -11.69 3.68
N GLY A 124 11.54 -10.48 4.11
CA GLY A 124 11.60 -9.27 3.28
C GLY A 124 10.25 -8.66 2.91
N GLN A 125 9.14 -9.16 3.44
CA GLN A 125 7.78 -8.73 3.09
C GLN A 125 7.02 -8.25 4.32
N ILE A 126 6.20 -7.21 4.13
CA ILE A 126 5.31 -6.67 5.17
C ILE A 126 3.87 -7.04 4.80
N ASP A 127 3.18 -7.73 5.71
CA ASP A 127 1.75 -7.97 5.60
C ASP A 127 0.97 -6.68 5.86
N LEU A 128 0.43 -6.08 4.79
CA LEU A 128 -0.38 -4.86 4.88
C LEU A 128 -1.80 -5.11 5.40
N GLY A 129 -2.21 -6.36 5.55
CA GLY A 129 -3.49 -6.76 6.16
C GLY A 129 -3.57 -6.46 7.65
N ARG A 130 -2.44 -6.36 8.35
CA ARG A 130 -2.39 -6.14 9.80
C ARG A 130 -2.52 -4.69 10.27
N PHE A 131 -2.51 -3.70 9.34
CA PHE A 131 -2.63 -2.29 9.71
C PHE A 131 -4.07 -1.81 9.62
N SER A 132 -4.56 -1.20 10.71
CA SER A 132 -5.92 -0.67 10.81
C SER A 132 -6.10 0.59 9.98
N MET A 133 -7.30 0.73 9.40
CA MET A 133 -7.73 1.95 8.72
C MET A 133 -8.30 3.02 9.66
N ASP A 134 -8.65 2.65 10.90
CA ASP A 134 -9.38 3.56 11.79
C ASP A 134 -8.52 4.70 12.34
N ASN A 135 -7.20 4.48 12.45
CA ASN A 135 -6.23 5.52 12.84
C ASN A 135 -5.43 6.08 11.64
N MET A 136 -5.80 5.75 10.40
CA MET A 136 -5.07 6.20 9.21
C MET A 136 -5.58 7.57 8.74
N GLU A 137 -4.66 8.52 8.48
CA GLU A 137 -4.96 9.82 7.87
C GLU A 137 -4.71 9.82 6.37
N ALA A 138 -3.60 9.20 5.94
CA ALA A 138 -3.23 9.12 4.53
C ALA A 138 -2.39 7.87 4.23
N ILE A 139 -2.57 7.35 3.02
CA ILE A 139 -1.71 6.33 2.43
C ILE A 139 -1.18 6.90 1.12
N SER A 140 0.14 6.87 0.95
CA SER A 140 0.80 7.35 -0.26
C SER A 140 1.67 6.24 -0.84
N VAL A 141 1.60 6.05 -2.14
CA VAL A 141 2.44 5.11 -2.87
C VAL A 141 3.28 5.87 -3.88
N TYR A 142 4.57 5.59 -3.89
CA TYR A 142 5.55 6.16 -4.80
C TYR A 142 6.14 5.06 -5.68
N ASN A 143 6.10 5.25 -6.99
CA ASN A 143 6.77 4.38 -7.96
C ASN A 143 8.25 4.77 -8.07
N GLY A 144 9.00 4.64 -6.97
CA GLY A 144 10.37 5.10 -6.81
C GLY A 144 10.62 5.53 -5.35
N GLN A 145 10.96 6.78 -5.14
CA GLN A 145 11.17 7.38 -3.82
C GLN A 145 10.41 8.70 -3.69
N LYS A 146 10.28 9.24 -2.49
CA LYS A 146 9.76 10.61 -2.30
C LYS A 146 10.62 11.64 -3.00
N SER A 147 9.98 12.66 -3.55
CA SER A 147 10.61 13.81 -4.18
C SER A 147 11.16 14.81 -3.14
N ASN A 148 11.84 14.31 -2.11
CA ASN A 148 12.45 15.12 -1.06
C ASN A 148 13.81 14.53 -0.69
N ILE A 149 14.84 15.36 -0.64
CA ILE A 149 16.18 14.94 -0.25
C ILE A 149 16.38 14.88 1.27
N PHE A 150 15.54 15.55 2.06
CA PHE A 150 15.59 15.55 3.52
C PHE A 150 14.80 14.34 4.06
N GLN A 151 15.43 13.20 4.03
CA GLN A 151 14.87 11.91 4.44
C GLN A 151 15.99 10.97 4.93
N SER A 152 15.61 9.83 5.54
CA SER A 152 16.56 8.82 5.99
C SER A 152 17.31 8.19 4.81
N ALA A 153 18.48 7.60 5.04
CA ALA A 153 19.20 6.87 3.99
C ALA A 153 18.36 5.68 3.47
N LYS A 154 17.59 5.06 4.33
CA LYS A 154 16.69 3.96 4.02
C LYS A 154 15.56 4.31 3.04
N ASP A 155 15.09 5.58 3.03
CA ASP A 155 14.08 6.07 2.07
C ASP A 155 14.60 6.04 0.61
N PHE A 156 15.91 6.06 0.40
CA PHE A 156 16.51 5.95 -0.93
C PHE A 156 16.67 4.51 -1.42
N ALA A 157 16.51 3.50 -0.55
CA ALA A 157 16.90 2.12 -0.82
C ALA A 157 15.83 1.24 -1.49
N SER A 158 14.61 1.73 -1.73
CA SER A 158 13.49 0.91 -2.25
C SER A 158 13.15 1.24 -3.70
N ALA A 159 12.73 0.24 -4.49
CA ALA A 159 12.27 0.44 -5.86
C ALA A 159 10.89 1.12 -5.94
N GLY A 160 10.05 0.87 -4.97
CA GLY A 160 8.78 1.54 -4.73
C GLY A 160 8.53 1.65 -3.24
N ALA A 161 7.66 2.55 -2.82
CA ALA A 161 7.43 2.79 -1.41
C ALA A 161 5.96 3.07 -1.07
N VAL A 162 5.49 2.46 0.03
CA VAL A 162 4.19 2.72 0.64
C VAL A 162 4.40 3.47 1.95
N TYR A 163 3.82 4.65 2.07
CA TYR A 163 3.85 5.45 3.30
C TYR A 163 2.48 5.49 3.94
N MET A 164 2.41 4.97 5.14
CA MET A 164 1.25 5.06 6.01
C MET A 164 1.46 6.22 6.98
N THR A 165 0.55 7.19 6.93
CA THR A 165 0.54 8.33 7.85
C THR A 165 -0.65 8.21 8.76
N THR A 166 -0.40 8.11 10.05
CA THR A 166 -1.46 8.04 11.05
C THR A 166 -2.00 9.42 11.39
N ARG A 167 -3.20 9.43 11.93
CA ARG A 167 -3.88 10.64 12.36
C ARG A 167 -3.06 11.35 13.45
N ARG A 168 -2.98 12.68 13.36
CA ARG A 168 -2.48 13.53 14.43
C ARG A 168 -3.64 14.16 15.18
N PRO A 169 -3.57 14.27 16.50
CA PRO A 169 -4.59 14.95 17.29
C PRO A 169 -4.83 16.37 16.78
N ARG A 170 -6.10 16.75 16.62
CA ARG A 170 -6.53 18.10 16.26
C ARG A 170 -7.72 18.45 17.11
N PHE A 171 -7.65 19.58 17.80
CA PHE A 171 -8.66 20.02 18.73
C PHE A 171 -9.26 21.34 18.27
N GLU A 172 -10.58 21.49 18.40
CA GLU A 172 -11.29 22.72 18.09
C GLU A 172 -11.43 23.58 19.36
N GLY A 173 -11.06 24.83 19.25
CA GLY A 173 -11.17 25.83 20.36
C GLY A 173 -10.46 25.34 21.63
N SER A 174 -11.18 25.42 22.76
CA SER A 174 -10.70 25.01 24.08
C SER A 174 -10.83 23.51 24.39
N LYS A 175 -11.35 22.72 23.47
CA LYS A 175 -11.53 21.27 23.65
C LYS A 175 -10.18 20.61 23.90
N ARG A 176 -10.11 19.72 24.92
CA ARG A 176 -8.89 19.00 25.29
C ARG A 176 -8.94 17.52 24.94
N ASP A 177 -10.14 16.97 24.79
CA ASP A 177 -10.35 15.55 24.54
C ASP A 177 -11.18 15.33 23.28
N ASN A 178 -10.81 14.37 22.49
CA ASN A 178 -11.62 13.78 21.43
C ASN A 178 -11.72 12.28 21.67
N LEU A 179 -12.92 11.76 21.61
CA LEU A 179 -13.16 10.32 21.67
C LEU A 179 -13.91 9.87 20.42
N ARG A 180 -13.41 8.85 19.77
CA ARG A 180 -14.04 8.23 18.63
C ARG A 180 -14.18 6.74 18.88
N LEU A 181 -15.41 6.26 18.86
CA LEU A 181 -15.76 4.85 18.97
C LEU A 181 -16.23 4.35 17.61
N SER A 182 -15.77 3.19 17.18
CA SER A 182 -16.25 2.57 15.96
C SER A 182 -16.59 1.11 16.17
N PHE A 183 -17.59 0.64 15.43
CA PHE A 183 -17.97 -0.77 15.39
C PHE A 183 -18.30 -1.15 13.96
N LYS A 184 -17.64 -2.18 13.44
CA LYS A 184 -17.89 -2.75 12.12
C LYS A 184 -18.34 -4.19 12.26
N THR A 185 -19.39 -4.56 11.55
CA THR A 185 -19.94 -5.92 11.49
C THR A 185 -20.44 -6.23 10.09
N GLY A 186 -20.72 -7.49 9.81
CA GLY A 186 -21.26 -7.91 8.52
C GLY A 186 -21.03 -9.38 8.20
N SER A 187 -20.88 -9.66 6.92
CA SER A 187 -20.63 -11.00 6.42
C SER A 187 -19.40 -11.64 7.09
N PHE A 188 -19.33 -12.96 7.04
CA PHE A 188 -18.25 -13.78 7.61
C PHE A 188 -18.18 -13.76 9.15
N GLY A 189 -19.28 -13.41 9.82
CA GLY A 189 -19.29 -13.28 11.29
C GLY A 189 -18.34 -12.22 11.82
N THR A 190 -18.14 -11.14 11.05
CA THR A 190 -17.17 -10.09 11.43
C THR A 190 -17.68 -9.24 12.57
N ALA A 191 -16.83 -9.02 13.58
CA ALA A 191 -17.01 -8.06 14.66
C ALA A 191 -15.69 -7.29 14.86
N ASN A 192 -15.76 -5.95 14.72
CA ASN A 192 -14.56 -5.12 14.78
C ASN A 192 -14.84 -3.82 15.54
N PRO A 193 -14.88 -3.87 16.91
CA PRO A 193 -14.88 -2.68 17.75
C PRO A 193 -13.51 -1.99 17.75
N ALA A 194 -13.53 -0.66 17.74
CA ALA A 194 -12.33 0.15 17.90
C ALA A 194 -12.63 1.45 18.67
N ALA A 195 -11.63 1.93 19.38
CA ALA A 195 -11.66 3.19 20.12
C ALA A 195 -10.40 4.00 19.83
N LEU A 196 -10.57 5.30 19.69
CA LEU A 196 -9.49 6.28 19.54
C LEU A 196 -9.75 7.42 20.50
N TRP A 197 -8.83 7.64 21.42
CA TRP A 197 -8.84 8.78 22.32
C TRP A 197 -7.65 9.68 22.06
N GLU A 198 -7.89 10.99 21.97
CA GLU A 198 -6.89 12.04 21.79
C GLU A 198 -7.00 13.03 22.94
N HIS A 199 -5.88 13.41 23.54
CA HIS A 199 -5.81 14.35 24.65
C HIS A 199 -4.77 15.44 24.42
N ARG A 200 -5.15 16.69 24.71
CA ARG A 200 -4.24 17.83 24.72
C ARG A 200 -3.82 18.14 26.16
N PHE A 201 -2.60 17.84 26.53
CA PHE A 201 -2.03 18.22 27.81
C PHE A 201 -1.83 19.73 27.92
N ASN A 202 -1.24 20.33 26.88
CA ASN A 202 -0.98 21.75 26.74
C ASN A 202 -0.75 22.10 25.26
N ASP A 203 -0.39 23.36 24.98
CA ASP A 203 -0.16 23.84 23.60
C ASP A 203 1.05 23.19 22.90
N LYS A 204 1.88 22.46 23.64
CA LYS A 204 3.09 21.83 23.11
C LYS A 204 3.05 20.31 23.11
N LEU A 205 2.11 19.68 23.80
CA LEU A 205 2.07 18.22 23.98
C LEU A 205 0.66 17.68 23.83
N ASP A 206 0.50 16.77 22.88
CA ASP A 206 -0.71 16.01 22.64
C ASP A 206 -0.42 14.51 22.79
N ALA A 207 -1.41 13.74 23.22
CA ALA A 207 -1.36 12.28 23.26
C ALA A 207 -2.49 11.66 22.43
N GLN A 208 -2.30 10.43 22.03
CA GLN A 208 -3.27 9.61 21.34
C GLN A 208 -3.15 8.16 21.79
N VAL A 209 -4.28 7.52 22.03
CA VAL A 209 -4.35 6.06 22.29
C VAL A 209 -5.44 5.48 21.42
N SER A 210 -5.14 4.40 20.73
CA SER A 210 -6.14 3.63 19.97
C SER A 210 -6.05 2.15 20.32
N ALA A 211 -7.21 1.49 20.30
CA ALA A 211 -7.33 0.06 20.47
C ALA A 211 -8.38 -0.47 19.50
N GLU A 212 -8.13 -1.64 18.94
CA GLU A 212 -9.01 -2.30 17.99
C GLU A 212 -8.95 -3.81 18.22
N TYR A 213 -10.11 -4.46 18.17
CA TYR A 213 -10.24 -5.91 18.11
C TYR A 213 -10.91 -6.31 16.81
N LEU A 214 -10.36 -7.27 16.11
CA LEU A 214 -10.95 -7.85 14.91
C LEU A 214 -11.21 -9.32 15.14
N TYR A 215 -12.47 -9.71 14.98
CA TYR A 215 -12.87 -11.12 14.92
C TYR A 215 -13.62 -11.39 13.63
N THR A 216 -13.35 -12.52 13.00
CA THR A 216 -14.15 -13.04 11.88
C THR A 216 -14.02 -14.55 11.81
N THR A 217 -15.09 -15.23 11.42
CA THR A 217 -15.05 -16.67 11.13
C THR A 217 -14.41 -16.96 9.79
N GLY A 218 -14.29 -15.96 8.91
CA GLY A 218 -13.73 -16.09 7.56
C GLY A 218 -14.48 -17.07 6.64
N ARG A 219 -15.67 -17.56 7.05
CA ARG A 219 -16.42 -18.55 6.29
C ARG A 219 -17.24 -17.89 5.19
N TYR A 220 -17.10 -18.39 3.94
CA TYR A 220 -17.92 -17.97 2.81
C TYR A 220 -18.09 -19.10 1.80
N LYS A 221 -19.16 -19.02 1.01
CA LYS A 221 -19.41 -19.93 -0.11
C LYS A 221 -18.66 -19.44 -1.34
N PHE A 222 -18.12 -20.37 -2.11
CA PHE A 222 -17.56 -20.13 -3.43
C PHE A 222 -18.00 -21.24 -4.38
N SER A 223 -18.09 -20.89 -5.66
CA SER A 223 -18.47 -21.85 -6.70
C SER A 223 -17.33 -21.99 -7.70
N TYR A 224 -17.13 -23.19 -8.17
CA TYR A 224 -16.14 -23.50 -9.21
C TYR A 224 -16.64 -24.64 -10.11
N ARG A 225 -16.07 -24.71 -11.29
CA ARG A 225 -16.37 -25.76 -12.23
C ARG A 225 -15.38 -26.90 -12.08
N LYS A 226 -15.86 -28.11 -11.86
CA LYS A 226 -15.04 -29.33 -11.82
C LYS A 226 -14.52 -29.68 -13.20
N LEU A 227 -13.48 -30.53 -13.26
CA LEU A 227 -12.92 -31.01 -14.53
C LEU A 227 -13.92 -31.83 -15.35
N ASP A 228 -14.85 -32.52 -14.70
CA ASP A 228 -15.95 -33.26 -15.33
C ASP A 228 -17.06 -32.38 -15.91
N GLY A 229 -16.93 -31.03 -15.75
CA GLY A 229 -17.84 -30.04 -16.30
C GLY A 229 -19.01 -29.66 -15.41
N TYR A 230 -19.16 -30.25 -14.22
CA TYR A 230 -20.23 -29.90 -13.27
C TYR A 230 -19.82 -28.71 -12.39
N ASP A 231 -20.76 -27.79 -12.20
CA ASP A 231 -20.59 -26.69 -11.24
C ASP A 231 -20.81 -27.23 -9.81
N THR A 232 -19.97 -26.75 -8.91
CA THR A 232 -20.06 -27.13 -7.49
C THR A 232 -19.92 -25.90 -6.59
N THR A 233 -20.54 -25.98 -5.40
CA THR A 233 -20.44 -24.91 -4.39
C THR A 233 -19.90 -25.50 -3.10
N GLU A 234 -18.84 -24.88 -2.60
CA GLU A 234 -18.16 -25.28 -1.38
C GLU A 234 -18.12 -24.13 -0.38
N VAL A 235 -17.80 -24.46 0.88
CA VAL A 235 -17.61 -23.47 1.95
C VAL A 235 -16.12 -23.37 2.26
N ARG A 236 -15.56 -22.19 2.05
CA ARG A 236 -14.23 -21.85 2.55
C ARG A 236 -14.23 -21.90 4.07
N ARG A 237 -13.34 -22.69 4.64
CA ARG A 237 -13.17 -22.87 6.10
C ARG A 237 -11.75 -22.47 6.50
N ASN A 238 -11.45 -22.47 7.80
CA ASN A 238 -10.12 -22.14 8.35
C ASN A 238 -9.56 -20.80 7.84
N GLY A 239 -10.44 -19.80 7.66
CA GLY A 239 -10.07 -18.41 7.31
C GLY A 239 -10.37 -17.43 8.44
N ASP A 240 -10.56 -17.97 9.64
CA ASP A 240 -10.87 -17.17 10.84
C ASP A 240 -9.67 -16.33 11.29
N VAL A 241 -10.00 -15.21 11.92
CA VAL A 241 -9.02 -14.29 12.51
C VAL A 241 -9.54 -13.80 13.84
N SER A 242 -8.67 -13.80 14.82
CA SER A 242 -8.82 -13.06 16.07
C SER A 242 -7.57 -12.19 16.25
N ALA A 243 -7.73 -10.88 16.25
CA ALA A 243 -6.59 -9.97 16.31
C ALA A 243 -6.86 -8.76 17.20
N VAL A 244 -5.87 -8.39 18.00
CA VAL A 244 -5.84 -7.16 18.80
C VAL A 244 -4.80 -6.20 18.21
N ARG A 245 -5.15 -4.93 18.11
CA ARG A 245 -4.23 -3.84 17.79
C ARG A 245 -4.33 -2.77 18.85
N ALA A 246 -3.19 -2.31 19.33
CA ALA A 246 -3.12 -1.19 20.26
C ALA A 246 -2.00 -0.24 19.84
N GLU A 247 -2.25 1.05 19.94
CA GLU A 247 -1.27 2.08 19.61
C GLU A 247 -1.36 3.21 20.62
N ALA A 248 -0.21 3.70 21.08
CA ALA A 248 -0.09 4.89 21.89
C ALA A 248 0.92 5.84 21.24
N GLY A 249 0.61 7.13 21.19
CA GLY A 249 1.44 8.16 20.57
C GLY A 249 1.50 9.45 21.40
N LEU A 250 2.68 10.04 21.45
CA LEU A 250 2.93 11.38 21.98
C LEU A 250 3.43 12.28 20.86
N PHE A 251 2.92 13.50 20.81
CA PHE A 251 3.24 14.49 19.79
C PHE A 251 3.67 15.79 20.46
N GLY A 252 4.95 16.13 20.33
CA GLY A 252 5.53 17.31 20.92
C GLY A 252 5.81 18.40 19.89
N ARG A 253 5.58 19.65 20.26
CA ARG A 253 5.97 20.84 19.50
C ARG A 253 7.13 21.51 20.20
N ILE A 254 8.17 21.82 19.46
CA ILE A 254 9.33 22.58 19.91
C ILE A 254 9.53 23.79 18.98
N ASN A 255 10.31 24.76 19.41
CA ASN A 255 10.62 25.92 18.58
C ASN A 255 11.26 25.48 17.25
N ASN A 256 10.61 25.84 16.13
CA ASN A 256 11.00 25.48 14.76
C ASN A 256 11.11 23.97 14.52
N GLY A 257 10.27 23.16 15.17
CA GLY A 257 10.28 21.73 14.99
C GLY A 257 9.20 20.99 15.75
N GLY A 258 9.32 19.69 15.76
CA GLY A 258 8.42 18.80 16.50
C GLY A 258 9.01 17.42 16.62
N TRP A 259 8.48 16.67 17.55
CA TRP A 259 8.80 15.27 17.74
C TRP A 259 7.55 14.44 17.94
N ARG A 260 7.69 13.16 17.72
CA ARG A 260 6.68 12.17 18.03
C ARG A 260 7.34 10.91 18.54
N ALA A 261 6.66 10.25 19.46
CA ALA A 261 7.01 8.91 19.91
C ALA A 261 5.77 8.03 19.84
N LYS A 262 5.91 6.80 19.40
CA LYS A 262 4.82 5.85 19.25
C LYS A 262 5.23 4.45 19.68
N VAL A 263 4.25 3.74 20.23
CA VAL A 263 4.31 2.30 20.47
C VAL A 263 3.12 1.68 19.76
N TYR A 264 3.38 0.62 19.03
CA TYR A 264 2.37 -0.18 18.32
C TYR A 264 2.49 -1.63 18.78
N TYR A 265 1.35 -2.24 19.06
CA TYR A 265 1.22 -3.65 19.42
C TYR A 265 0.17 -4.32 18.54
N TYR A 266 0.51 -5.51 18.04
CA TYR A 266 -0.38 -6.38 17.30
C TYR A 266 -0.21 -7.80 17.79
N ASP A 267 -1.31 -8.48 18.08
CA ASP A 267 -1.34 -9.90 18.43
C ASP A 267 -2.48 -10.55 17.66
N SER A 268 -2.23 -11.66 16.99
CA SER A 268 -3.28 -12.36 16.23
C SER A 268 -3.09 -13.86 16.22
N GLU A 269 -4.21 -14.55 16.14
CA GLU A 269 -4.35 -15.92 15.72
C GLU A 269 -5.18 -15.97 14.45
N ARG A 270 -4.72 -16.69 13.45
CA ARG A 270 -5.42 -16.84 12.17
C ARG A 270 -5.23 -18.21 11.56
N GLY A 271 -6.30 -18.68 10.88
CA GLY A 271 -6.26 -19.87 10.05
C GLY A 271 -5.82 -19.56 8.63
N TYR A 272 -5.13 -20.50 8.03
CA TYR A 272 -4.77 -20.50 6.62
C TYR A 272 -5.54 -21.61 5.90
N PRO A 273 -6.56 -21.29 5.10
CA PRO A 273 -7.39 -22.30 4.49
C PRO A 273 -6.71 -23.13 3.40
N GLY A 274 -5.48 -22.78 3.02
CA GLY A 274 -4.75 -23.47 1.96
C GLY A 274 -5.39 -23.34 0.57
N ALA A 275 -4.87 -24.05 -0.40
CA ALA A 275 -5.42 -24.12 -1.75
C ALA A 275 -6.67 -25.02 -1.79
N SER A 276 -7.72 -24.60 -2.53
CA SER A 276 -8.89 -25.44 -2.78
C SER A 276 -8.65 -26.31 -4.03
N VAL A 277 -8.45 -27.61 -3.83
CA VAL A 277 -8.22 -28.53 -4.94
C VAL A 277 -9.54 -28.82 -5.65
N ARG A 278 -9.64 -28.46 -6.93
CA ARG A 278 -10.89 -28.54 -7.72
C ARG A 278 -11.38 -29.97 -7.93
N GLU A 279 -10.46 -30.95 -7.92
CA GLU A 279 -10.76 -32.36 -8.23
C GLU A 279 -11.43 -33.08 -7.07
N GLU A 280 -11.00 -32.79 -5.85
CA GLU A 280 -11.55 -33.40 -4.63
C GLU A 280 -11.73 -32.34 -3.52
N PRO A 281 -12.74 -31.47 -3.64
CA PRO A 281 -13.00 -30.44 -2.64
C PRO A 281 -13.32 -31.08 -1.29
N GLY A 282 -12.65 -30.55 -0.25
CA GLY A 282 -12.85 -31.03 1.13
C GLY A 282 -12.03 -32.29 1.49
N LYS A 283 -11.28 -32.90 0.54
CA LYS A 283 -10.32 -33.97 0.83
C LYS A 283 -9.07 -33.41 1.52
N PHE A 284 -8.63 -32.23 1.10
CA PHE A 284 -7.50 -31.53 1.72
C PHE A 284 -8.03 -30.46 2.67
N ARG A 285 -8.23 -30.84 3.92
CA ARG A 285 -8.60 -29.90 4.99
C ARG A 285 -7.30 -29.31 5.55
N HIS A 286 -6.91 -28.15 5.03
CA HIS A 286 -5.83 -27.40 5.63
C HIS A 286 -6.30 -26.80 6.94
N GLU A 287 -5.70 -27.22 8.02
CA GLU A 287 -5.90 -26.67 9.36
C GLU A 287 -4.68 -25.87 9.83
N ASP A 288 -3.91 -25.36 8.88
CA ASP A 288 -2.75 -24.52 9.15
C ASP A 288 -3.14 -23.30 9.98
N ARG A 289 -2.34 -23.03 11.01
CA ARG A 289 -2.56 -21.91 11.93
C ARG A 289 -1.31 -21.04 12.00
N GLN A 290 -1.53 -19.74 12.17
CA GLN A 290 -0.44 -18.80 12.46
C GLN A 290 -0.80 -17.89 13.61
N TRP A 291 0.16 -17.69 14.50
CA TRP A 291 0.14 -16.71 15.57
C TRP A 291 1.22 -15.66 15.29
N ASP A 292 0.82 -14.41 15.27
CA ASP A 292 1.74 -13.28 15.11
C ASP A 292 1.68 -12.40 16.35
N ARG A 293 2.84 -11.98 16.85
CA ARG A 293 2.95 -10.91 17.84
C ARG A 293 4.01 -9.91 17.39
N ASN A 294 3.59 -8.66 17.19
CA ASN A 294 4.46 -7.60 16.73
C ASN A 294 4.39 -6.44 17.70
N LEU A 295 5.54 -5.99 18.18
CA LEU A 295 5.69 -4.81 19.01
C LEU A 295 6.74 -3.92 18.38
N PHE A 296 6.43 -2.66 18.14
CA PHE A 296 7.48 -1.69 17.85
C PHE A 296 7.27 -0.38 18.59
N ALA A 297 8.39 0.21 19.02
CA ALA A 297 8.45 1.55 19.56
C ALA A 297 9.32 2.39 18.64
N GLN A 298 8.84 3.55 18.22
CA GLN A 298 9.56 4.45 17.33
C GLN A 298 9.45 5.91 17.76
N GLY A 299 10.51 6.67 17.50
CA GLY A 299 10.59 8.09 17.70
C GLY A 299 11.07 8.83 16.46
N SER A 300 10.57 10.04 16.25
CA SER A 300 11.02 10.92 15.18
C SER A 300 11.11 12.34 15.72
N LEU A 301 12.26 12.99 15.52
CA LEU A 301 12.51 14.39 15.85
C LEU A 301 12.88 15.12 14.57
N ARG A 302 12.25 16.27 14.33
CA ARG A 302 12.63 17.19 13.26
C ARG A 302 12.80 18.58 13.85
N LYS A 303 13.93 19.22 13.57
CA LYS A 303 14.22 20.57 14.04
C LYS A 303 14.94 21.37 12.95
N ASN A 304 14.49 22.62 12.78
CA ASN A 304 15.13 23.59 11.90
C ASN A 304 15.94 24.56 12.74
N PHE A 305 17.23 24.70 12.43
CA PHE A 305 18.13 25.65 13.06
C PHE A 305 18.30 26.87 12.14
N GLY A 306 17.52 27.91 12.43
CA GLY A 306 17.43 29.07 11.56
C GLY A 306 16.78 28.73 10.20
N LYS A 307 17.23 29.43 9.14
CA LYS A 307 16.67 29.28 7.79
C LYS A 307 17.46 28.28 6.90
N ARG A 308 18.65 27.86 7.34
CA ARG A 308 19.62 27.16 6.48
C ARG A 308 19.88 25.71 6.84
N TYR A 309 19.68 25.31 8.07
CA TYR A 309 19.99 23.96 8.52
C TYR A 309 18.80 23.27 9.17
N SER A 310 18.58 22.03 8.78
CA SER A 310 17.52 21.17 9.33
C SER A 310 18.09 19.81 9.72
N LEU A 311 17.66 19.30 10.87
CA LEU A 311 18.04 18.00 11.41
C LEU A 311 16.79 17.13 11.57
N MET A 312 16.90 15.86 11.19
CA MET A 312 15.91 14.83 11.47
C MET A 312 16.59 13.62 12.09
N VAL A 313 16.02 13.10 13.16
CA VAL A 313 16.49 11.88 13.82
C VAL A 313 15.33 10.93 13.94
N ASN A 314 15.50 9.68 13.53
CA ASN A 314 14.52 8.60 13.73
C ASN A 314 15.20 7.47 14.49
N ALA A 315 14.45 6.87 15.41
CA ALA A 315 14.86 5.68 16.12
C ALA A 315 13.70 4.69 16.19
N LYS A 316 13.98 3.39 16.12
CA LYS A 316 12.98 2.32 16.27
C LYS A 316 13.61 1.11 16.94
N TYR A 317 12.84 0.47 17.80
CA TYR A 317 13.05 -0.91 18.24
C TYR A 317 11.81 -1.71 17.89
N ALA A 318 11.98 -2.89 17.30
CA ALA A 318 10.89 -3.80 16.98
C ALA A 318 11.21 -5.23 17.47
N TYR A 319 10.15 -5.91 17.90
CA TYR A 319 10.15 -7.32 18.24
C TYR A 319 8.99 -8.00 17.52
N ASP A 320 9.29 -9.03 16.73
CA ASP A 320 8.33 -9.81 15.99
C ASP A 320 8.44 -11.29 16.38
N PHE A 321 7.31 -11.87 16.75
CA PHE A 321 7.15 -13.30 16.97
C PHE A 321 6.21 -13.86 15.92
N LEU A 322 6.57 -14.99 15.34
CA LEU A 322 5.75 -15.76 14.42
C LEU A 322 5.82 -17.22 14.81
N HIS A 323 4.66 -17.85 15.01
CA HIS A 323 4.50 -19.27 15.13
C HIS A 323 3.61 -19.78 14.01
N TYR A 324 4.10 -20.71 13.21
CA TYR A 324 3.38 -21.36 12.14
C TYR A 324 3.28 -22.86 12.40
N LEU A 325 2.06 -23.37 12.36
CA LEU A 325 1.74 -24.78 12.52
C LEU A 325 1.01 -25.29 11.28
N SER A 326 1.55 -26.32 10.65
CA SER A 326 0.89 -27.15 9.64
C SER A 326 0.93 -28.59 10.10
N ASP A 327 -0.25 -29.13 10.43
CA ASP A 327 -0.40 -30.48 10.96
C ASP A 327 -1.10 -31.39 9.94
N PRO A 328 -0.35 -32.29 9.28
CA PRO A 328 -0.88 -33.14 8.22
C PRO A 328 -1.63 -34.38 8.71
N ARG A 329 -1.95 -34.49 10.02
CA ARG A 329 -2.67 -35.67 10.53
C ARG A 329 -3.99 -35.93 9.80
N GLU A 330 -4.58 -34.89 9.19
CA GLU A 330 -5.76 -34.99 8.36
C GLU A 330 -5.45 -34.89 6.84
N ASP A 331 -4.21 -34.55 6.46
CA ASP A 331 -3.75 -34.42 5.08
C ASP A 331 -2.39 -35.12 4.89
N VAL A 332 -2.41 -36.30 4.32
CA VAL A 332 -1.22 -37.17 4.15
C VAL A 332 -0.20 -36.57 3.16
N SER A 333 -0.57 -35.51 2.43
CA SER A 333 0.27 -34.91 1.38
C SER A 333 1.22 -33.81 1.88
N THR A 334 1.04 -33.31 3.09
CA THR A 334 1.84 -32.22 3.63
C THR A 334 2.81 -32.68 4.73
N MET A 335 3.92 -32.00 4.85
CA MET A 335 4.91 -32.26 5.89
C MET A 335 4.50 -31.54 7.19
N TYR A 336 4.63 -32.20 8.35
CA TYR A 336 4.44 -31.56 9.64
C TYR A 336 5.44 -30.41 9.83
N VAL A 337 4.91 -29.20 10.11
CA VAL A 337 5.70 -28.02 10.38
C VAL A 337 5.18 -27.36 11.65
N ASP A 338 6.03 -27.18 12.65
CA ASP A 338 5.75 -26.42 13.89
C ASP A 338 6.96 -25.52 14.17
N ASN A 339 6.96 -24.33 13.57
CA ASN A 339 8.11 -23.44 13.57
C ASN A 339 7.80 -22.14 14.32
N ARG A 340 8.68 -21.75 15.24
CA ARG A 340 8.61 -20.48 15.96
C ARG A 340 9.83 -19.63 15.62
N TYR A 341 9.56 -18.37 15.32
CA TYR A 341 10.59 -17.39 14.97
C TYR A 341 10.48 -16.18 15.86
N HIS A 342 11.62 -15.68 16.28
CA HIS A 342 11.73 -14.40 17.00
C HIS A 342 12.71 -13.52 16.26
N GLN A 343 12.23 -12.36 15.83
CA GLN A 343 13.04 -11.35 15.17
C GLN A 343 13.10 -10.10 16.05
N GLN A 344 14.27 -9.48 16.14
CA GLN A 344 14.42 -8.17 16.76
C GLN A 344 15.10 -7.22 15.79
N GLU A 345 14.73 -5.95 15.85
CA GLU A 345 15.31 -4.89 15.03
C GLU A 345 15.58 -3.66 15.88
N GLY A 346 16.83 -3.19 15.88
CA GLY A 346 17.23 -1.87 16.33
C GLY A 346 17.54 -0.98 15.13
N TYR A 347 17.01 0.23 15.05
CA TYR A 347 17.23 1.17 13.97
C TYR A 347 17.45 2.60 14.47
N LEU A 348 18.46 3.27 13.93
CA LEU A 348 18.78 4.68 14.17
C LEU A 348 19.09 5.36 12.84
N SER A 349 18.54 6.55 12.63
CA SER A 349 18.76 7.37 11.44
C SER A 349 18.98 8.82 11.82
N VAL A 350 19.95 9.46 11.17
CA VAL A 350 20.20 10.89 11.27
C VAL A 350 20.28 11.46 9.86
N ALA A 351 19.43 12.43 9.55
CA ALA A 351 19.44 13.15 8.29
C ALA A 351 19.65 14.66 8.52
N ASN A 352 20.50 15.24 7.71
CA ASN A 352 20.88 16.65 7.75
C ASN A 352 20.57 17.28 6.40
N GLU A 353 19.93 18.45 6.38
CA GLU A 353 19.71 19.25 5.17
C GLU A 353 20.31 20.63 5.37
N VAL A 354 21.10 21.08 4.40
CA VAL A 354 21.65 22.43 4.34
C VAL A 354 21.10 23.13 3.11
N ARG A 355 20.48 24.30 3.31
CA ARG A 355 20.10 25.21 2.24
C ARG A 355 21.29 26.12 1.93
N ILE A 356 21.98 25.81 0.83
CA ILE A 356 23.17 26.55 0.39
C ILE A 356 22.75 27.89 -0.23
N LYS A 357 21.72 27.81 -1.10
CA LYS A 357 21.02 28.96 -1.71
C LYS A 357 19.52 28.68 -1.72
N ASP A 358 18.69 29.64 -2.04
CA ASP A 358 17.24 29.44 -2.08
C ASP A 358 16.82 28.40 -3.13
N TRP A 359 17.59 28.25 -4.18
CA TRP A 359 17.40 27.27 -5.25
C TRP A 359 18.28 26.00 -5.13
N TRP A 360 19.20 25.92 -4.12
CA TRP A 360 20.11 24.79 -3.97
C TRP A 360 20.15 24.27 -2.54
N ARG A 361 19.81 22.99 -2.38
CA ARG A 361 19.86 22.28 -1.11
C ARG A 361 20.70 21.04 -1.25
N ALA A 362 21.41 20.68 -0.18
CA ALA A 362 22.17 19.44 -0.05
C ALA A 362 21.74 18.71 1.22
N SER A 363 21.77 17.40 1.20
CA SER A 363 21.40 16.54 2.31
C SER A 363 22.43 15.42 2.48
N LEU A 364 22.72 15.10 3.74
CA LEU A 364 23.52 13.94 4.14
C LEU A 364 22.73 13.16 5.20
N SER A 365 22.55 11.87 4.98
CA SER A 365 21.89 10.97 5.94
C SER A 365 22.70 9.72 6.19
N ALA A 366 22.63 9.22 7.43
CA ALA A 366 23.28 8.01 7.88
C ALA A 366 22.32 7.20 8.73
N ASP A 367 22.23 5.91 8.44
CA ASP A 367 21.35 4.96 9.12
C ASP A 367 22.15 3.75 9.58
N ALA A 368 21.84 3.24 10.76
CA ALA A 368 22.32 1.98 11.28
C ALA A 368 21.13 1.08 11.66
N GLN A 369 21.16 -0.17 11.24
CA GLN A 369 20.14 -1.16 11.53
C GLN A 369 20.79 -2.47 11.96
N LEU A 370 20.31 -3.04 13.06
CA LEU A 370 20.69 -4.36 13.55
C LEU A 370 19.48 -5.25 13.60
N ASN A 371 19.54 -6.40 12.94
CA ASN A 371 18.49 -7.41 12.94
C ASN A 371 19.02 -8.73 13.51
N THR A 372 18.27 -9.38 14.37
CA THR A 372 18.55 -10.72 14.85
C THR A 372 17.38 -11.64 14.54
N LEU A 373 17.65 -12.88 14.19
CA LEU A 373 16.63 -13.91 13.98
C LEU A 373 17.01 -15.19 14.73
N THR A 374 16.07 -15.68 15.53
CA THR A 374 16.16 -16.98 16.20
C THR A 374 14.98 -17.84 15.81
N ALA A 375 15.17 -19.16 15.74
CA ALA A 375 14.13 -20.12 15.43
C ALA A 375 14.36 -21.41 16.22
N ASP A 376 13.32 -22.21 16.41
CA ASP A 376 13.35 -23.54 17.00
C ASP A 376 13.61 -24.67 15.99
N LEU A 377 14.32 -24.33 14.89
CA LEU A 377 14.72 -25.25 13.85
C LEU A 377 16.03 -25.94 14.19
N THR A 378 16.14 -27.21 13.82
CA THR A 378 17.39 -27.97 13.90
C THR A 378 18.44 -27.34 12.99
N ASP A 379 19.68 -27.19 13.50
CA ASP A 379 20.83 -26.61 12.79
C ASP A 379 20.62 -25.19 12.25
N PHE A 380 19.72 -24.41 12.86
CA PHE A 380 19.49 -23.03 12.47
C PHE A 380 20.71 -22.15 12.77
N ALA A 381 21.04 -21.25 11.86
CA ALA A 381 22.28 -20.48 11.91
C ALA A 381 22.27 -19.30 12.93
N TYR A 382 21.10 -18.90 13.45
CA TYR A 382 20.89 -17.75 14.35
C TYR A 382 21.57 -16.48 13.85
N PRO A 383 21.17 -15.99 12.68
CA PRO A 383 21.85 -14.86 12.03
C PRO A 383 21.60 -13.53 12.77
N THR A 384 22.64 -12.71 12.77
CA THR A 384 22.59 -11.29 13.14
C THR A 384 23.11 -10.48 11.96
N ARG A 385 22.31 -9.54 11.46
CA ARG A 385 22.65 -8.66 10.33
C ARG A 385 22.84 -7.24 10.79
N LEU A 386 24.01 -6.67 10.55
CA LEU A 386 24.29 -5.24 10.65
C LEU A 386 24.18 -4.62 9.25
N SER A 387 23.38 -3.57 9.12
CA SER A 387 23.29 -2.77 7.89
C SER A 387 23.60 -1.32 8.19
N LEU A 388 24.58 -0.76 7.49
CA LEU A 388 24.99 0.65 7.57
C LEU A 388 24.69 1.30 6.23
N LEU A 389 23.96 2.41 6.24
CA LEU A 389 23.59 3.13 5.03
C LEU A 389 24.04 4.59 5.17
N GLY A 390 24.63 5.13 4.10
CA GLY A 390 24.98 6.54 3.98
C GLY A 390 24.44 7.10 2.68
N ALA A 391 23.69 8.19 2.71
CA ALA A 391 23.20 8.82 1.49
C ALA A 391 23.59 10.29 1.42
N ALA A 392 24.15 10.68 0.29
CA ALA A 392 24.37 12.07 -0.08
C ALA A 392 23.39 12.45 -1.18
N ALA A 393 22.69 13.57 -1.02
CA ALA A 393 21.71 14.02 -1.99
C ALA A 393 21.78 15.54 -2.20
N THR A 394 21.45 15.99 -3.40
CA THR A 394 21.38 17.39 -3.77
C THR A 394 20.09 17.67 -4.53
N ALA A 395 19.52 18.85 -4.34
CA ALA A 395 18.33 19.29 -5.04
C ALA A 395 18.50 20.72 -5.55
N ILE A 396 18.16 20.92 -6.81
CA ILE A 396 18.11 22.22 -7.49
C ILE A 396 16.64 22.49 -7.80
N ASP A 397 16.16 23.65 -7.39
CA ASP A 397 14.75 24.04 -7.51
C ASP A 397 14.63 25.44 -8.11
N PHE A 398 14.52 25.49 -9.43
CA PHE A 398 14.17 26.70 -10.17
C PHE A 398 12.66 26.75 -10.45
N GLU A 399 12.14 27.89 -10.84
CA GLU A 399 10.72 28.11 -11.12
C GLU A 399 10.13 27.06 -12.08
N ARG A 400 10.88 26.70 -13.11
CA ARG A 400 10.44 25.80 -14.20
C ARG A 400 11.17 24.47 -14.22
N PHE A 401 12.28 24.34 -13.55
CA PHE A 401 13.12 23.16 -13.57
C PHE A 401 13.51 22.74 -12.15
N LYS A 402 13.26 21.48 -11.82
CA LYS A 402 13.68 20.87 -10.58
C LYS A 402 14.50 19.64 -10.90
N MET A 403 15.57 19.44 -10.17
CA MET A 403 16.42 18.26 -10.29
C MET A 403 16.87 17.81 -8.91
N GLN A 404 16.91 16.50 -8.72
CA GLN A 404 17.47 15.87 -7.55
C GLN A 404 18.41 14.76 -7.99
N ALA A 405 19.56 14.67 -7.33
CA ALA A 405 20.47 13.55 -7.46
C ALA A 405 20.81 13.01 -6.09
N SER A 406 20.91 11.70 -5.96
CA SER A 406 21.33 11.04 -4.74
C SER A 406 22.22 9.85 -5.03
N LEU A 407 23.17 9.61 -4.13
CA LEU A 407 24.04 8.45 -4.12
C LEU A 407 23.92 7.80 -2.75
N LEU A 408 23.46 6.56 -2.73
CA LEU A 408 23.33 5.75 -1.52
C LEU A 408 24.46 4.72 -1.50
N TYR A 409 25.19 4.67 -0.40
CA TYR A 409 26.10 3.59 -0.05
C TYR A 409 25.44 2.70 1.00
N THR A 410 25.52 1.40 0.83
CA THR A 410 25.04 0.41 1.80
C THR A 410 26.10 -0.62 2.06
N PHE A 411 26.40 -0.86 3.33
CA PHE A 411 27.26 -1.94 3.80
C PHE A 411 26.44 -2.91 4.65
N ILE A 412 26.60 -4.22 4.41
CA ILE A 412 25.89 -5.27 5.13
C ILE A 412 26.89 -6.33 5.60
N HIS A 413 26.83 -6.66 6.88
CA HIS A 413 27.61 -7.69 7.53
C HIS A 413 26.70 -8.65 8.28
N ASP A 414 26.81 -9.95 7.97
CA ASP A 414 26.07 -11.02 8.65
C ASP A 414 27.01 -11.79 9.59
N HIS A 415 26.55 -12.00 10.80
CA HIS A 415 27.18 -12.89 11.78
C HIS A 415 26.23 -14.06 12.08
N THR A 416 26.76 -15.25 12.28
CA THR A 416 26.00 -16.44 12.65
C THR A 416 26.63 -17.13 13.87
N ARG A 417 25.81 -17.87 14.61
CA ARG A 417 26.31 -18.64 15.78
C ARG A 417 27.39 -19.62 15.41
N TYR A 418 27.28 -20.24 14.23
CA TYR A 418 28.25 -21.26 13.76
C TYR A 418 29.28 -20.61 12.86
N ALA A 419 30.56 -20.84 13.14
CA ALA A 419 31.65 -20.29 12.34
C ALA A 419 31.59 -20.79 10.89
N GLY A 420 31.79 -19.87 9.94
CA GLY A 420 31.76 -20.16 8.51
C GLY A 420 30.36 -20.37 7.90
N ALA A 421 29.28 -20.21 8.69
CA ALA A 421 27.90 -20.29 8.18
C ALA A 421 27.39 -18.95 7.64
N ALA A 422 28.03 -17.83 7.98
CA ALA A 422 27.61 -16.50 7.54
C ALA A 422 27.84 -16.30 6.03
N ALA A 423 26.92 -15.54 5.40
CA ALA A 423 27.14 -14.98 4.07
C ALA A 423 28.26 -13.92 4.13
N GLY A 424 28.99 -13.75 3.05
CA GLY A 424 30.05 -12.73 2.98
C GLY A 424 29.51 -11.30 3.02
N ASP A 425 30.37 -10.37 3.45
CA ASP A 425 30.06 -8.95 3.47
C ASP A 425 29.68 -8.44 2.08
N ARG A 426 28.81 -7.43 2.06
CA ARG A 426 28.36 -6.78 0.82
C ARG A 426 28.40 -5.27 1.00
N ASP A 427 28.88 -4.59 -0.03
CA ASP A 427 28.83 -3.14 -0.15
C ASP A 427 28.38 -2.74 -1.55
N GLU A 428 27.51 -1.74 -1.63
CA GLU A 428 26.90 -1.32 -2.90
C GLU A 428 26.66 0.19 -2.95
N TRP A 429 26.91 0.75 -4.16
CA TRP A 429 26.60 2.12 -4.50
C TRP A 429 25.41 2.18 -5.45
N THR A 430 24.38 2.93 -5.08
CA THR A 430 23.16 3.03 -5.85
C THR A 430 22.80 4.49 -6.15
N PRO A 431 22.95 4.92 -7.42
CA PRO A 431 22.63 6.27 -7.85
C PRO A 431 21.15 6.43 -8.19
N THR A 432 20.64 7.65 -7.98
CA THR A 432 19.31 8.08 -8.44
C THR A 432 19.39 9.51 -8.95
N VAL A 433 18.74 9.77 -10.09
CA VAL A 433 18.57 11.12 -10.65
C VAL A 433 17.09 11.30 -11.00
N ILE A 434 16.52 12.41 -10.58
CA ILE A 434 15.12 12.76 -10.79
C ILE A 434 15.07 14.18 -11.33
N ALA A 435 14.32 14.41 -12.41
CA ALA A 435 14.14 15.73 -13.02
C ALA A 435 12.67 16.01 -13.28
N GLN A 436 12.29 17.28 -13.18
CA GLN A 436 10.99 17.80 -13.54
C GLN A 436 11.16 19.12 -14.31
N TYR A 437 10.37 19.28 -15.37
CA TYR A 437 10.36 20.48 -16.16
C TYR A 437 8.92 20.97 -16.42
N LYS A 438 8.67 22.27 -16.21
CA LYS A 438 7.40 22.93 -16.51
C LYS A 438 7.55 23.74 -17.80
N PRO A 439 7.04 23.24 -18.94
CA PRO A 439 7.23 23.93 -20.22
C PRO A 439 6.50 25.28 -20.31
N PHE A 440 5.38 25.43 -19.57
CA PHE A 440 4.55 26.63 -19.62
C PHE A 440 4.46 27.32 -18.26
N LYS A 441 4.55 28.66 -18.22
CA LYS A 441 4.43 29.43 -16.98
C LYS A 441 3.01 29.45 -16.40
N ASN A 442 2.01 29.50 -17.25
CA ASN A 442 0.61 29.71 -16.88
C ASN A 442 -0.21 28.42 -16.82
N GLU A 443 0.38 27.28 -17.19
CA GLU A 443 -0.28 25.98 -17.17
C GLU A 443 0.40 25.03 -16.19
N GLU A 444 -0.39 24.21 -15.53
CA GLU A 444 0.08 23.22 -14.56
C GLU A 444 0.50 21.91 -15.28
N LEU A 445 1.18 22.01 -16.44
CA LEU A 445 1.80 20.86 -17.08
C LEU A 445 3.23 20.72 -16.55
N SER A 446 3.56 19.52 -16.08
CA SER A 446 4.91 19.17 -15.67
C SER A 446 5.32 17.87 -16.33
N LEU A 447 6.46 17.88 -17.00
CA LEU A 447 7.15 16.69 -17.48
C LEU A 447 8.11 16.21 -16.42
N ARG A 448 8.26 14.91 -16.26
CA ARG A 448 9.15 14.31 -15.26
C ARG A 448 9.88 13.11 -15.83
N ALA A 449 11.10 12.89 -15.35
CA ALA A 449 11.88 11.71 -15.68
C ALA A 449 12.71 11.31 -14.47
N PHE A 450 12.96 10.02 -14.31
CA PHE A 450 13.93 9.55 -13.33
C PHE A 450 14.65 8.30 -13.82
N TYR A 451 15.89 8.21 -13.35
CA TYR A 451 16.72 7.01 -13.35
C TYR A 451 17.01 6.62 -11.92
N LYS A 452 16.84 5.34 -11.59
CA LYS A 452 17.14 4.81 -10.26
C LYS A 452 17.70 3.41 -10.37
N ARG A 453 18.81 3.16 -9.67
CA ARG A 453 19.31 1.82 -9.43
C ARG A 453 19.25 1.54 -7.95
N ILE A 454 18.79 0.37 -7.58
CA ILE A 454 18.80 -0.14 -6.20
C ILE A 454 19.25 -1.60 -6.21
N PHE A 455 19.60 -2.10 -5.03
CA PHE A 455 19.79 -3.53 -4.83
C PHE A 455 18.96 -4.00 -3.62
N ARG A 456 18.70 -5.31 -3.58
CA ARG A 456 18.07 -5.99 -2.47
C ARG A 456 19.00 -7.10 -1.97
N MET A 457 19.38 -7.04 -0.71
CA MET A 457 20.07 -8.17 -0.06
C MET A 457 19.12 -9.35 0.08
N PRO A 458 19.57 -10.60 -0.14
CA PRO A 458 18.79 -11.79 0.19
C PRO A 458 18.31 -11.73 1.64
N THR A 459 17.09 -12.21 1.88
CA THR A 459 16.51 -12.26 3.23
C THR A 459 17.23 -13.28 4.12
N LEU A 460 17.00 -13.22 5.41
CA LEU A 460 17.60 -14.21 6.31
C LEU A 460 17.09 -15.63 6.03
N ASN A 461 15.83 -15.76 5.57
CA ASN A 461 15.32 -17.05 5.12
C ASN A 461 15.96 -17.52 3.81
N ASP A 462 16.15 -16.61 2.83
CA ASP A 462 16.83 -16.95 1.57
C ASP A 462 18.23 -17.54 1.83
N LEU A 463 18.94 -17.01 2.83
CA LEU A 463 20.32 -17.40 3.15
C LEU A 463 20.42 -18.56 4.14
N TYR A 464 19.58 -18.57 5.18
CA TYR A 464 19.82 -19.37 6.40
C TYR A 464 18.70 -20.34 6.76
N TYR A 465 17.57 -20.38 6.01
CA TYR A 465 16.53 -21.35 6.30
C TYR A 465 17.05 -22.77 6.07
N THR A 466 16.98 -23.62 7.09
CA THR A 466 17.69 -24.90 7.17
C THR A 466 17.47 -25.82 5.97
N PHE A 467 16.28 -25.80 5.36
CA PHE A 467 15.92 -26.72 4.28
C PHE A 467 16.25 -26.23 2.87
N ILE A 468 16.20 -24.90 2.64
CA ILE A 468 16.32 -24.33 1.29
C ILE A 468 17.26 -23.13 1.19
N GLY A 469 17.77 -22.62 2.32
CA GLY A 469 18.65 -21.46 2.36
C GLY A 469 19.96 -21.69 1.63
N ASN A 470 20.48 -20.61 1.02
CA ASN A 470 21.74 -20.64 0.30
C ASN A 470 22.57 -19.40 0.63
N LYS A 471 23.60 -19.55 1.46
CA LYS A 471 24.49 -18.46 1.90
C LYS A 471 25.32 -17.82 0.79
N TYR A 472 25.42 -18.45 -0.40
CA TYR A 472 26.18 -17.95 -1.55
C TYR A 472 25.36 -17.04 -2.47
N LEU A 473 24.11 -16.76 -2.14
CA LEU A 473 23.26 -15.86 -2.94
C LEU A 473 23.90 -14.47 -3.07
N LYS A 474 23.77 -13.94 -4.27
CA LYS A 474 24.10 -12.54 -4.59
C LYS A 474 22.89 -11.65 -4.35
N PRO A 475 23.08 -10.35 -4.14
CA PRO A 475 21.99 -9.39 -4.17
C PRO A 475 21.24 -9.37 -5.50
N GLU A 476 19.95 -9.06 -5.46
CA GLU A 476 19.18 -8.70 -6.66
C GLU A 476 19.36 -7.21 -6.97
N TYR A 477 19.41 -6.87 -8.26
CA TYR A 477 19.54 -5.49 -8.72
C TYR A 477 18.30 -5.07 -9.51
N THR A 478 17.76 -3.90 -9.18
CA THR A 478 16.68 -3.28 -9.95
C THR A 478 17.14 -1.96 -10.53
N THR A 479 17.00 -1.80 -11.85
CA THR A 479 17.23 -0.56 -12.56
C THR A 479 15.93 -0.06 -13.14
N GLN A 480 15.60 1.21 -12.89
CA GLN A 480 14.34 1.83 -13.27
C GLN A 480 14.59 3.06 -14.16
N TYR A 481 13.87 3.13 -15.26
CA TYR A 481 13.76 4.31 -16.12
C TYR A 481 12.30 4.71 -16.20
N ASN A 482 12.01 5.97 -16.01
CA ASN A 482 10.65 6.50 -16.07
C ASN A 482 10.63 7.86 -16.77
N ILE A 483 9.64 8.05 -17.62
CA ILE A 483 9.29 9.35 -18.20
C ILE A 483 7.78 9.53 -18.06
N GLY A 484 7.34 10.72 -17.69
CA GLY A 484 5.92 10.96 -17.52
C GLY A 484 5.55 12.43 -17.54
N ALA A 485 4.25 12.64 -17.49
CA ALA A 485 3.65 13.96 -17.44
C ALA A 485 2.53 14.02 -16.41
N ILE A 486 2.39 15.15 -15.76
CA ILE A 486 1.23 15.47 -14.93
C ILE A 486 0.66 16.82 -15.35
N TYR A 487 -0.65 16.86 -15.55
CA TYR A 487 -1.39 18.08 -15.87
C TYR A 487 -2.48 18.28 -14.81
N GLY A 488 -2.56 19.47 -14.25
CA GLY A 488 -3.59 19.86 -13.29
C GLY A 488 -4.23 21.19 -13.68
N ARG A 489 -5.55 21.29 -13.56
CA ARG A 489 -6.26 22.55 -13.77
C ARG A 489 -7.45 22.69 -12.83
N ASN A 490 -7.55 23.86 -12.20
CA ASN A 490 -8.69 24.24 -11.38
C ASN A 490 -9.57 25.23 -12.15
N PHE A 491 -10.86 24.98 -12.15
CA PHE A 491 -11.85 25.83 -12.80
C PHE A 491 -12.67 26.57 -11.77
N ARG A 492 -12.77 27.90 -11.90
CA ARG A 492 -13.55 28.74 -10.97
C ARG A 492 -15.05 28.65 -11.21
N ARG A 493 -15.47 28.40 -12.45
CA ARG A 493 -16.88 28.35 -12.90
C ARG A 493 -17.12 27.05 -13.64
N GLY A 494 -18.40 26.65 -13.77
CA GLY A 494 -18.81 25.43 -14.48
C GLY A 494 -18.98 24.23 -13.54
N ILE A 495 -19.36 23.09 -14.12
CA ILE A 495 -19.61 21.82 -13.41
C ILE A 495 -18.29 21.17 -13.00
N VAL A 496 -17.28 21.22 -13.85
CA VAL A 496 -15.94 20.70 -13.55
C VAL A 496 -15.19 21.72 -12.69
N ARG A 497 -14.71 21.30 -11.53
CA ARG A 497 -13.96 22.14 -10.59
C ARG A 497 -12.47 21.90 -10.65
N ARG A 498 -12.07 20.65 -10.84
CA ARG A 498 -10.67 20.25 -10.96
C ARG A 498 -10.54 19.08 -11.91
N VAL A 499 -9.48 19.13 -12.69
CA VAL A 499 -8.96 17.99 -13.48
C VAL A 499 -7.49 17.84 -13.14
N GLU A 500 -7.07 16.62 -12.83
CA GLU A 500 -5.67 16.25 -12.68
C GLU A 500 -5.47 14.92 -13.42
N VAL A 501 -4.53 14.88 -14.34
CA VAL A 501 -4.20 13.69 -15.12
C VAL A 501 -2.70 13.47 -15.06
N GLN A 502 -2.29 12.25 -14.84
CA GLN A 502 -0.90 11.84 -14.93
C GLN A 502 -0.76 10.58 -15.77
N ALA A 503 0.34 10.49 -16.50
CA ALA A 503 0.72 9.32 -17.26
C ALA A 503 2.24 9.14 -17.19
N ASP A 504 2.68 7.91 -17.00
CA ASP A 504 4.08 7.55 -16.87
C ASP A 504 4.38 6.29 -17.67
N GLY A 505 5.33 6.36 -18.60
CA GLY A 505 5.94 5.21 -19.23
C GLY A 505 7.19 4.80 -18.47
N TYR A 506 7.42 3.52 -18.32
CA TYR A 506 8.56 3.01 -17.57
C TYR A 506 9.15 1.76 -18.19
N PHE A 507 10.45 1.60 -17.97
CA PHE A 507 11.20 0.39 -18.26
C PHE A 507 12.01 0.01 -17.03
N ASN A 508 11.79 -1.21 -16.51
CA ASN A 508 12.50 -1.70 -15.33
C ASN A 508 13.19 -3.02 -15.65
N GLN A 509 14.38 -3.22 -15.08
CA GLN A 509 15.15 -4.44 -15.19
C GLN A 509 15.39 -4.99 -13.78
N VAL A 510 15.09 -6.28 -13.55
CA VAL A 510 15.44 -6.99 -12.31
C VAL A 510 16.43 -8.09 -12.65
N LYS A 511 17.67 -7.96 -12.18
CA LYS A 511 18.77 -8.90 -12.41
C LYS A 511 19.09 -9.72 -11.16
N ASP A 512 19.65 -10.91 -11.36
CA ASP A 512 20.02 -11.85 -10.31
C ASP A 512 18.85 -12.19 -9.37
N LYS A 513 17.63 -12.25 -9.93
CA LYS A 513 16.41 -12.49 -9.16
C LYS A 513 16.50 -13.81 -8.43
N ILE A 514 16.21 -13.79 -7.13
CA ILE A 514 16.25 -14.97 -6.27
C ILE A 514 14.95 -15.73 -6.43
N ILE A 515 15.06 -17.00 -6.82
CA ILE A 515 13.94 -17.92 -7.00
C ILE A 515 14.24 -19.24 -6.31
N ALA A 516 13.20 -19.90 -5.80
CA ALA A 516 13.29 -21.25 -5.29
C ALA A 516 13.23 -22.24 -6.47
N MET A 517 14.18 -23.15 -6.54
CA MET A 517 14.27 -24.17 -7.58
C MET A 517 14.43 -25.57 -6.96
N PRO A 518 13.81 -26.61 -7.53
CA PRO A 518 14.09 -27.99 -7.12
C PRO A 518 15.54 -28.32 -7.47
N THR A 519 16.20 -29.09 -6.61
CA THR A 519 17.52 -29.67 -6.87
C THR A 519 17.40 -30.91 -7.78
N SER A 520 18.46 -31.65 -7.96
CA SER A 520 18.44 -32.96 -8.66
C SER A 520 17.45 -33.97 -8.03
N ASN A 521 17.11 -33.79 -6.77
CA ASN A 521 16.00 -34.46 -6.09
C ASN A 521 14.78 -33.54 -6.08
N GLN A 522 13.68 -33.92 -6.75
CA GLN A 522 12.45 -33.12 -6.87
C GLN A 522 11.80 -32.73 -5.52
N PHE A 523 12.17 -33.42 -4.44
CA PHE A 523 11.69 -33.11 -3.08
C PHE A 523 12.58 -32.13 -2.31
N GLN A 524 13.75 -31.75 -2.86
CA GLN A 524 14.66 -30.78 -2.26
C GLN A 524 14.71 -29.51 -3.11
N TRP A 525 14.49 -28.39 -2.49
CA TRP A 525 14.52 -27.06 -3.11
C TRP A 525 15.73 -26.29 -2.61
N THR A 526 16.21 -25.36 -3.39
CA THR A 526 17.24 -24.39 -2.99
C THR A 526 16.95 -23.01 -3.59
N MET A 527 17.48 -21.97 -2.95
CA MET A 527 17.40 -20.61 -3.47
C MET A 527 18.57 -20.33 -4.41
N LEU A 528 18.30 -19.78 -5.57
CA LEU A 528 19.30 -19.47 -6.60
C LEU A 528 19.06 -18.10 -7.23
N ASN A 529 20.14 -17.44 -7.69
CA ASN A 529 20.07 -16.22 -8.51
C ASN A 529 20.00 -16.60 -10.00
N LEU A 530 18.81 -16.87 -10.48
CA LEU A 530 18.60 -17.32 -11.87
C LEU A 530 17.67 -16.42 -12.69
N GLY A 531 17.11 -15.38 -12.07
CA GLY A 531 16.09 -14.58 -12.72
C GLY A 531 16.62 -13.29 -13.35
N TYR A 532 16.29 -13.05 -14.62
CA TYR A 532 16.36 -11.76 -15.26
C TYR A 532 14.99 -11.42 -15.84
N VAL A 533 14.42 -10.29 -15.39
CA VAL A 533 13.07 -9.86 -15.80
C VAL A 533 13.16 -8.45 -16.36
N GLU A 534 12.56 -8.25 -17.53
CA GLU A 534 12.34 -6.93 -18.12
C GLU A 534 10.86 -6.57 -18.03
N ILE A 535 10.59 -5.32 -17.64
CA ILE A 535 9.22 -4.84 -17.42
C ILE A 535 9.05 -3.52 -18.14
N LEU A 536 8.26 -3.55 -19.21
CA LEU A 536 7.83 -2.36 -19.94
C LEU A 536 6.38 -2.06 -19.55
N GLY A 537 6.05 -0.79 -19.31
CA GLY A 537 4.66 -0.47 -18.99
C GLY A 537 4.31 1.00 -19.01
N VAL A 538 3.01 1.23 -18.87
CA VAL A 538 2.40 2.56 -18.78
C VAL A 538 1.41 2.58 -17.63
N ASP A 539 1.57 3.56 -16.73
CA ASP A 539 0.60 3.88 -15.68
C ASP A 539 -0.11 5.18 -16.03
N ALA A 540 -1.43 5.20 -15.95
CA ALA A 540 -2.23 6.42 -16.11
C ALA A 540 -3.19 6.56 -14.91
N ALA A 541 -3.37 7.78 -14.41
CA ALA A 541 -4.36 8.10 -13.40
C ALA A 541 -5.00 9.45 -13.67
N ALA A 542 -6.30 9.57 -13.39
CA ALA A 542 -7.03 10.81 -13.49
C ALA A 542 -7.87 11.06 -12.24
N GLN A 543 -7.90 12.30 -11.78
CA GLN A 543 -8.75 12.76 -10.70
C GLN A 543 -9.58 13.95 -11.17
N LEU A 544 -10.89 13.83 -11.00
CA LEU A 544 -11.85 14.84 -11.45
C LEU A 544 -12.74 15.24 -10.28
N GLN A 545 -12.98 16.52 -10.14
CA GLN A 545 -13.93 17.07 -9.17
C GLN A 545 -15.04 17.81 -9.91
N TRP A 546 -16.27 17.44 -9.59
CA TRP A 546 -17.48 17.96 -10.21
C TRP A 546 -18.36 18.61 -9.15
N GLN A 547 -19.09 19.64 -9.53
CA GLN A 547 -20.08 20.29 -8.67
C GLN A 547 -21.40 20.43 -9.43
N PHE A 548 -22.40 19.64 -9.04
CA PHE A 548 -23.74 19.68 -9.59
C PHE A 548 -24.69 20.32 -8.58
N GLY A 549 -24.78 21.65 -8.59
CA GLY A 549 -25.53 22.37 -7.56
C GLY A 549 -25.03 22.00 -6.16
N PRO A 550 -25.86 21.41 -5.26
CA PRO A 550 -25.47 21.04 -3.91
C PRO A 550 -24.68 19.71 -3.85
N VAL A 551 -24.52 19.00 -4.96
CA VAL A 551 -23.86 17.69 -5.02
C VAL A 551 -22.40 17.86 -5.47
N ALA A 552 -21.45 17.46 -4.64
CA ALA A 552 -20.05 17.38 -4.97
C ALA A 552 -19.69 15.92 -5.36
N VAL A 553 -19.08 15.73 -6.52
CA VAL A 553 -18.66 14.41 -6.99
C VAL A 553 -17.16 14.41 -7.22
N ASN A 554 -16.48 13.37 -6.73
CA ASN A 554 -15.09 13.10 -6.99
C ASN A 554 -14.97 11.79 -7.78
N THR A 555 -14.21 11.82 -8.86
CA THR A 555 -13.93 10.63 -9.67
C THR A 555 -12.43 10.40 -9.70
N ARG A 556 -12.01 9.16 -9.44
CA ARG A 556 -10.63 8.69 -9.63
C ARG A 556 -10.66 7.54 -10.61
N LEU A 557 -9.78 7.60 -11.58
CA LEU A 557 -9.54 6.55 -12.57
C LEU A 557 -8.08 6.13 -12.47
N SER A 558 -7.81 4.85 -12.56
CA SER A 558 -6.46 4.32 -12.72
C SER A 558 -6.43 3.24 -13.78
N TYR A 559 -5.33 3.19 -14.52
CA TYR A 559 -5.09 2.20 -15.55
C TYR A 559 -3.61 1.85 -15.58
N THR A 560 -3.30 0.59 -15.80
CA THR A 560 -1.95 0.08 -15.98
C THR A 560 -1.94 -0.90 -17.15
N TYR A 561 -1.02 -0.67 -18.08
CA TYR A 561 -0.53 -1.68 -19.00
C TYR A 561 0.87 -2.09 -18.61
N GLN A 562 1.16 -3.37 -18.58
CA GLN A 562 2.52 -3.85 -18.34
C GLN A 562 2.79 -5.19 -18.98
N GLU A 563 3.97 -5.27 -19.54
CA GLU A 563 4.59 -6.45 -20.10
C GLU A 563 5.81 -6.74 -19.24
N ALA A 564 5.77 -7.85 -18.52
CA ALA A 564 6.82 -8.26 -17.58
C ALA A 564 7.32 -9.63 -17.99
N GLU A 565 8.45 -9.67 -18.69
CA GLU A 565 8.92 -10.86 -19.38
C GLU A 565 10.13 -11.51 -18.69
N ASP A 566 10.14 -12.82 -18.71
CA ASP A 566 11.30 -13.61 -18.31
C ASP A 566 12.35 -13.58 -19.44
N ARG A 567 13.48 -12.94 -19.16
CA ARG A 567 14.62 -12.82 -20.06
C ARG A 567 15.85 -13.57 -19.53
N THR A 568 15.63 -14.59 -18.69
CA THR A 568 16.69 -15.29 -17.97
C THR A 568 17.60 -16.08 -18.88
N ASP A 569 17.04 -16.94 -19.71
CA ASP A 569 17.81 -17.85 -20.60
C ASP A 569 17.17 -17.89 -22.00
N PRO A 570 17.87 -17.34 -23.03
CA PRO A 570 17.37 -17.37 -24.41
C PRO A 570 17.11 -18.78 -24.98
N ALA A 571 17.72 -19.83 -24.41
CA ALA A 571 17.50 -21.20 -24.81
C ALA A 571 16.29 -21.85 -24.12
N SER A 572 15.71 -21.21 -23.12
CA SER A 572 14.54 -21.71 -22.42
C SER A 572 13.28 -21.52 -23.25
N GLU A 573 12.38 -22.49 -23.23
CA GLU A 573 11.04 -22.41 -23.83
C GLU A 573 10.16 -21.30 -23.18
N TRP A 574 10.53 -20.79 -22.01
CA TRP A 574 9.82 -19.74 -21.28
C TRP A 574 10.39 -18.34 -21.53
N TYR A 575 11.44 -18.24 -22.35
CA TYR A 575 12.05 -16.95 -22.68
C TYR A 575 11.06 -16.02 -23.39
N GLY A 576 10.94 -14.78 -22.90
CA GLY A 576 9.96 -13.81 -23.39
C GLY A 576 8.52 -14.06 -22.89
N GLY A 577 8.31 -15.06 -22.03
CA GLY A 577 7.00 -15.28 -21.41
C GLY A 577 6.70 -14.29 -20.30
N GLN A 578 5.41 -13.92 -20.18
CA GLN A 578 4.90 -13.08 -19.08
C GLN A 578 5.12 -13.76 -17.73
N ILE A 579 5.67 -13.07 -16.75
CA ILE A 579 5.84 -13.64 -15.41
C ILE A 579 4.48 -13.91 -14.74
N PRO A 580 4.39 -14.94 -13.88
CA PRO A 580 3.12 -15.39 -13.30
C PRO A 580 2.39 -14.29 -12.52
N TYR A 581 1.06 -14.30 -12.63
CA TYR A 581 0.12 -13.41 -11.93
C TYR A 581 0.23 -11.93 -12.29
N ILE A 582 0.94 -11.55 -13.34
CA ILE A 582 1.01 -10.20 -13.82
C ILE A 582 0.04 -10.03 -15.00
N PRO A 583 -1.04 -9.25 -14.86
CA PRO A 583 -1.96 -8.97 -15.96
C PRO A 583 -1.35 -7.94 -16.92
N TRP A 584 -1.62 -8.07 -18.21
CA TRP A 584 -1.26 -7.02 -19.18
C TRP A 584 -2.04 -5.74 -18.93
N HIS A 585 -3.32 -5.86 -18.56
CA HIS A 585 -4.21 -4.71 -18.35
C HIS A 585 -4.83 -4.80 -16.96
N SER A 586 -4.81 -3.72 -16.22
CA SER A 586 -5.54 -3.58 -14.96
C SER A 586 -6.01 -2.15 -14.77
N GLY A 587 -7.01 -1.94 -13.94
CA GLY A 587 -7.50 -0.60 -13.67
C GLY A 587 -8.57 -0.54 -12.60
N SER A 588 -8.87 0.67 -12.18
CA SER A 588 -9.91 0.93 -11.18
C SER A 588 -10.66 2.23 -11.45
N VAL A 589 -11.87 2.29 -10.94
CA VAL A 589 -12.72 3.48 -10.95
C VAL A 589 -13.28 3.67 -9.54
N ILE A 590 -13.17 4.88 -9.00
CA ILE A 590 -13.85 5.29 -7.77
C ILE A 590 -14.68 6.53 -8.09
N VAL A 591 -15.97 6.50 -7.76
CA VAL A 591 -16.87 7.64 -7.88
C VAL A 591 -17.53 7.88 -6.53
N GLY A 592 -17.22 9.01 -5.91
CA GLY A 592 -17.80 9.41 -4.62
C GLY A 592 -18.64 10.67 -4.76
N GLY A 593 -19.90 10.62 -4.34
CA GLY A 593 -20.84 11.74 -4.35
C GLY A 593 -21.26 12.16 -2.94
N VAL A 594 -21.24 13.45 -2.65
CA VAL A 594 -21.69 14.03 -1.37
C VAL A 594 -22.87 14.95 -1.62
N TRP A 595 -23.96 14.71 -0.89
CA TRP A 595 -25.13 15.55 -0.86
C TRP A 595 -25.59 15.78 0.59
N ARG A 596 -25.42 16.99 1.10
CA ARG A 596 -25.67 17.32 2.50
C ARG A 596 -24.93 16.37 3.45
N ASP A 597 -25.63 15.58 4.26
CA ASP A 597 -25.10 14.62 5.21
C ASP A 597 -24.97 13.18 4.63
N TRP A 598 -25.30 13.01 3.34
CA TRP A 598 -25.19 11.74 2.64
C TRP A 598 -23.92 11.67 1.82
N ASP A 599 -23.29 10.50 1.79
CA ASP A 599 -22.09 10.19 1.04
C ASP A 599 -22.24 8.83 0.37
N LEU A 600 -22.30 8.82 -0.94
CA LEU A 600 -22.39 7.60 -1.77
C LEU A 600 -21.03 7.37 -2.43
N ASN A 601 -20.54 6.14 -2.40
CA ASN A 601 -19.33 5.76 -3.11
C ASN A 601 -19.53 4.46 -3.89
N TYR A 602 -19.12 4.48 -5.14
CA TYR A 602 -18.99 3.32 -6.00
C TYR A 602 -17.54 3.10 -6.32
N SER A 603 -17.05 1.86 -6.23
CA SER A 603 -15.71 1.47 -6.63
C SER A 603 -15.72 0.22 -7.48
N PHE A 604 -14.88 0.22 -8.50
CA PHE A 604 -14.72 -0.85 -9.48
C PHE A 604 -13.25 -1.17 -9.65
N ILE A 605 -12.92 -2.46 -9.74
CA ILE A 605 -11.58 -2.96 -10.05
C ILE A 605 -11.70 -3.98 -11.18
N TYR A 606 -10.76 -3.91 -12.11
CA TYR A 606 -10.57 -4.85 -13.19
C TYR A 606 -9.12 -5.36 -13.19
N THR A 607 -8.97 -6.67 -13.27
CA THR A 607 -7.69 -7.36 -13.50
C THR A 607 -7.84 -8.22 -14.75
N GLY A 608 -7.01 -7.94 -15.74
CA GLY A 608 -7.05 -8.60 -17.03
C GLY A 608 -6.48 -10.02 -17.03
N GLU A 609 -6.35 -10.55 -18.22
CA GLU A 609 -5.75 -11.84 -18.51
C GLU A 609 -4.31 -11.90 -18.00
N ARG A 610 -3.91 -13.08 -17.53
CA ARG A 610 -2.58 -13.35 -16.98
C ARG A 610 -2.30 -14.86 -17.04
N TYR A 611 -1.08 -15.24 -16.73
CA TYR A 611 -0.74 -16.65 -16.54
C TYR A 611 -0.49 -16.97 -15.07
N GLU A 612 -0.77 -18.19 -14.65
CA GLU A 612 -0.59 -18.69 -13.28
C GLU A 612 0.79 -19.36 -13.09
N SER A 613 1.47 -19.69 -14.17
CA SER A 613 2.77 -20.37 -14.21
C SER A 613 3.72 -19.69 -15.21
N ARG A 614 5.02 -19.97 -15.12
CA ARG A 614 6.04 -19.52 -16.09
C ARG A 614 5.78 -20.03 -17.51
N ALA A 615 5.22 -21.24 -17.64
CA ALA A 615 4.77 -21.77 -18.91
C ALA A 615 3.50 -21.03 -19.34
N ASN A 616 3.61 -20.13 -20.31
CA ASN A 616 2.49 -19.33 -20.82
C ASN A 616 1.64 -20.17 -21.79
N THR A 617 1.05 -21.25 -21.28
CA THR A 617 0.20 -22.17 -22.04
C THR A 617 -1.29 -21.89 -21.79
N PRO A 618 -2.19 -22.31 -22.68
CA PRO A 618 -3.64 -22.20 -22.45
C PRO A 618 -4.11 -22.85 -21.14
N ALA A 619 -3.44 -23.90 -20.68
CA ALA A 619 -3.78 -24.57 -19.42
C ALA A 619 -3.47 -23.73 -18.18
N ASN A 620 -2.50 -22.81 -18.27
CA ASN A 620 -2.08 -21.92 -17.20
C ASN A 620 -2.66 -20.50 -17.35
N HIS A 621 -3.60 -20.30 -18.27
CA HIS A 621 -4.22 -19.00 -18.55
C HIS A 621 -5.33 -18.71 -17.54
N ALA A 622 -5.15 -17.63 -16.75
CA ALA A 622 -6.15 -17.14 -15.81
C ALA A 622 -7.05 -16.10 -16.46
N GLN A 623 -8.35 -16.33 -16.38
CA GLN A 623 -9.36 -15.42 -16.91
C GLN A 623 -9.35 -14.05 -16.19
N PRO A 624 -9.73 -12.98 -16.89
CA PRO A 624 -9.91 -11.68 -16.27
C PRO A 624 -11.05 -11.71 -15.26
N TRP A 625 -10.94 -10.87 -14.24
CA TRP A 625 -12.00 -10.69 -13.24
C TRP A 625 -12.21 -9.22 -12.90
N TYR A 626 -13.36 -8.94 -12.34
CA TYR A 626 -13.69 -7.60 -11.86
C TYR A 626 -14.55 -7.67 -10.59
N THR A 627 -14.51 -6.61 -9.79
CA THR A 627 -15.43 -6.43 -8.66
C THR A 627 -16.02 -5.03 -8.67
N SER A 628 -17.24 -4.92 -8.19
CA SER A 628 -17.94 -3.65 -8.00
C SER A 628 -18.47 -3.58 -6.59
N ASP A 629 -18.15 -2.50 -5.90
CA ASP A 629 -18.55 -2.27 -4.52
C ASP A 629 -19.32 -0.96 -4.42
N LEU A 630 -20.33 -0.93 -3.54
CA LEU A 630 -21.16 0.25 -3.29
C LEU A 630 -21.23 0.51 -1.79
N SER A 631 -21.01 1.74 -1.37
CA SER A 631 -21.21 2.16 0.01
C SER A 631 -22.06 3.41 0.12
N LEU A 632 -22.94 3.44 1.11
CA LEU A 632 -23.76 4.59 1.45
C LEU A 632 -23.50 4.95 2.91
N SER A 633 -23.19 6.21 3.15
CA SER A 633 -22.97 6.74 4.50
C SER A 633 -23.88 7.91 4.79
N ARG A 634 -24.28 8.03 6.05
CA ARG A 634 -24.99 9.21 6.58
C ARG A 634 -24.32 9.74 7.84
N ASN A 635 -24.12 11.05 7.90
CA ASN A 635 -23.66 11.73 9.11
C ASN A 635 -24.87 12.29 9.85
N ILE A 636 -25.04 11.91 11.11
CA ILE A 636 -26.09 12.38 12.01
C ILE A 636 -25.39 13.24 13.06
N ARG A 637 -25.69 14.53 13.11
CA ARG A 637 -25.13 15.47 14.08
C ARG A 637 -26.10 15.67 15.22
N PHE A 638 -25.61 15.61 16.45
CA PHE A 638 -26.39 15.83 17.65
C PHE A 638 -26.14 17.24 18.22
N ARG A 639 -27.08 17.70 19.04
CA ARG A 639 -27.01 19.05 19.64
C ARG A 639 -25.80 19.27 20.58
N ASN A 640 -25.27 18.19 21.14
CA ASN A 640 -24.09 18.21 22.03
C ASN A 640 -22.74 18.18 21.27
N HIS A 641 -22.72 18.58 20.00
CA HIS A 641 -21.56 18.55 19.10
C HIS A 641 -21.01 17.14 18.80
N SER A 642 -21.65 16.07 19.27
CA SER A 642 -21.29 14.72 18.86
C SER A 642 -21.86 14.38 17.47
N SER A 643 -21.29 13.39 16.80
CA SER A 643 -21.78 12.91 15.51
C SER A 643 -21.71 11.39 15.41
N LEU A 644 -22.70 10.81 14.76
CA LEU A 644 -22.75 9.40 14.41
C LEU A 644 -22.72 9.26 12.88
N ARG A 645 -21.69 8.60 12.36
CA ARG A 645 -21.64 8.18 10.95
C ARG A 645 -22.04 6.73 10.85
N VAL A 646 -23.08 6.46 10.08
CA VAL A 646 -23.53 5.11 9.72
C VAL A 646 -23.14 4.85 8.28
N THR A 647 -22.45 3.75 8.01
CA THR A 647 -22.05 3.33 6.66
C THR A 647 -22.54 1.92 6.42
N VAL A 648 -23.19 1.70 5.30
CA VAL A 648 -23.59 0.37 4.77
C VAL A 648 -22.83 0.15 3.47
N GLU A 649 -22.26 -1.02 3.30
CA GLU A 649 -21.44 -1.39 2.15
C GLU A 649 -21.84 -2.76 1.64
N VAL A 650 -21.94 -2.88 0.32
CA VAL A 650 -22.11 -4.14 -0.40
C VAL A 650 -20.91 -4.29 -1.34
N ASN A 651 -20.14 -5.34 -1.16
CA ASN A 651 -18.98 -5.66 -1.97
C ASN A 651 -19.32 -6.75 -2.98
N ASN A 652 -18.63 -6.72 -4.12
CA ASN A 652 -18.83 -7.66 -5.22
C ASN A 652 -20.31 -7.82 -5.58
N ILE A 653 -20.96 -6.71 -5.93
CA ILE A 653 -22.42 -6.63 -6.16
C ILE A 653 -22.89 -7.65 -7.21
N PHE A 654 -22.06 -7.92 -8.21
CA PHE A 654 -22.36 -8.85 -9.31
C PHE A 654 -22.01 -10.30 -9.01
N ASN A 655 -21.63 -10.61 -7.76
CA ASN A 655 -21.27 -11.95 -7.31
C ASN A 655 -20.27 -12.68 -8.21
N GLN A 656 -19.28 -11.93 -8.72
CA GLN A 656 -18.21 -12.50 -9.52
C GLN A 656 -17.46 -13.56 -8.71
N GLN A 657 -17.39 -14.77 -9.23
CA GLN A 657 -16.51 -15.82 -8.68
C GLN A 657 -15.12 -15.64 -9.30
N TYR A 658 -14.11 -15.44 -8.48
CA TYR A 658 -12.77 -15.14 -8.96
C TYR A 658 -11.69 -15.61 -7.97
N GLU A 659 -10.49 -15.76 -8.49
CA GLU A 659 -9.28 -16.08 -7.75
C GLU A 659 -8.21 -15.03 -8.06
N VAL A 660 -7.51 -14.56 -7.03
CA VAL A 660 -6.31 -13.72 -7.20
C VAL A 660 -5.09 -14.60 -7.43
N VAL A 661 -5.00 -15.67 -6.65
CA VAL A 661 -4.02 -16.75 -6.78
C VAL A 661 -4.80 -18.04 -7.07
N GLN A 662 -4.29 -18.88 -7.93
CA GLN A 662 -4.89 -20.16 -8.34
C GLN A 662 -5.25 -21.01 -7.12
N CYS A 663 -6.46 -21.56 -7.12
CA CYS A 663 -7.01 -22.35 -6.02
C CYS A 663 -7.25 -21.59 -4.71
N TYR A 664 -7.20 -20.25 -4.73
CA TYR A 664 -7.56 -19.40 -3.60
C TYR A 664 -8.81 -18.57 -3.96
N PRO A 665 -10.00 -19.17 -3.89
CA PRO A 665 -11.24 -18.49 -4.24
C PRO A 665 -11.51 -17.31 -3.32
N MET A 666 -11.99 -16.21 -3.91
CA MET A 666 -12.34 -14.99 -3.21
C MET A 666 -13.82 -14.95 -2.85
N PRO A 667 -14.23 -14.15 -1.85
CA PRO A 667 -15.63 -14.06 -1.46
C PRO A 667 -16.51 -13.49 -2.58
N GLY A 668 -17.69 -14.07 -2.75
CA GLY A 668 -18.79 -13.51 -3.54
C GLY A 668 -19.40 -12.26 -2.90
N THR A 669 -20.64 -11.93 -3.25
CA THR A 669 -21.35 -10.78 -2.69
C THR A 669 -21.40 -10.84 -1.17
N ASN A 670 -20.98 -9.76 -0.52
CA ASN A 670 -20.95 -9.63 0.92
C ASN A 670 -21.27 -8.20 1.36
N PHE A 671 -21.70 -8.04 2.61
CA PHE A 671 -22.06 -6.74 3.15
C PHE A 671 -21.35 -6.44 4.46
N LYS A 672 -21.19 -5.14 4.75
CA LYS A 672 -20.65 -4.62 6.01
C LYS A 672 -21.45 -3.41 6.46
N VAL A 673 -21.55 -3.24 7.76
CA VAL A 673 -22.13 -2.06 8.41
C VAL A 673 -21.08 -1.50 9.37
N LYS A 674 -20.82 -0.20 9.28
CA LYS A 674 -19.89 0.51 10.18
C LYS A 674 -20.60 1.67 10.86
N LEU A 675 -20.47 1.71 12.17
CA LEU A 675 -20.90 2.82 13.02
C LEU A 675 -19.65 3.55 13.52
N VAL A 676 -19.62 4.87 13.44
CA VAL A 676 -18.54 5.70 13.99
C VAL A 676 -19.15 6.82 14.79
N TRP A 677 -18.95 6.80 16.09
CA TRP A 677 -19.39 7.85 16.99
C TRP A 677 -18.20 8.72 17.39
N THR A 678 -18.34 10.02 17.16
CA THR A 678 -17.33 11.03 17.52
C THR A 678 -17.93 11.97 18.57
N LEU A 679 -17.24 12.07 19.71
CA LEU A 679 -17.63 12.82 20.89
C LEU A 679 -16.74 14.05 21.08
#